data_6f56ca04583bb5f596f36680324da7bc
#
_entry.id   6f56ca04583bb5f596f36680324da7bc
#
_cell.length_a   1.000
_cell.length_b   1.000
_cell.length_c   1.000
_cell.angle_alpha   90.00
_cell.angle_beta   90.00
_cell.angle_gamma   90.00
#
_symmetry.space_group_name_H-M   'P 1'
#
loop_
_entity.id
_entity.type
_entity.pdbx_description
1 polymer ?
#
loop_
_entity_poly.entity_id
_entity_poly.type
_entity_poly.pdbx_seq_one_letter_code
_entity_poly.pdbx_strand_id
1 'polypeptide(L)'
;LTELNSLPGRIHVLDPRLANQIAAGEVVERPSSVTKELIENAIDAGSQRIEVEIEQGGARLIKVRDDGIGIGEQDLPLALARHATSKISSLEDLEGVSSLGFRGEALASISSVSRLELVSNADEDPRQGWRVVAEGRGMEARVTPAPHPRGTSVSVRDLFFNTPARRKFLRTEKTEFAHVEEAFRRQALSRYDIAWVLRHNQKVVHQLPPGNTPTARERRIASLLGKNFIEHARYIEREAGGLRLSGWVGLPTHSRSQADQQYFFVNGRVVRDRLVAHAVRQAYRDVLYNGRHPVFVLYLELDPDVVDVNVHPTKHEVRFRDGRMVHDFLYSSLHHCLAASKPSEEEQSSPEDHPVPVGPEAATTEEPPAPRWQQQGIPLSEGSDRHPGAERVRRFMQGYQALHPDHEETLLTPQPSPPGQRPAANEVHEAPLAMPAHDATAAPPLGFALGQLHGVYILAQNAQGLVLVDMHAAHERIVYERMKNQRAAAKGIDTQPLLVPVSLAASRSEVATAESERDAIAQLGVELDVAGPETLLVRQLPALLAQADPEALVREMLEELARFGRTHQVEARIHELLSTMACHGSVRANRRLTLDEMNALLRDMERTERSDQCNHGRPTWTQMSMKALDRLFLRGQ
;
A
#
# COMPACT_ATOMS: atom_id res chain seq x y z
N LEU A 1 -21.18 -53.93 29.22
CA LEU A 1 -22.60 -53.53 29.16
C LEU A 1 -22.94 -52.65 30.34
N THR A 2 -22.68 -51.36 30.28
CA THR A 2 -23.16 -50.38 31.23
C THR A 2 -23.80 -49.29 30.42
N GLU A 3 -25.13 -49.35 30.36
CA GLU A 3 -26.00 -48.31 29.82
C GLU A 3 -25.76 -47.05 30.63
N LEU A 4 -25.11 -46.10 30.03
CA LEU A 4 -25.03 -44.73 30.53
C LEU A 4 -26.38 -44.08 30.25
N ASN A 5 -27.21 -44.06 31.31
CA ASN A 5 -28.38 -43.23 31.44
C ASN A 5 -28.03 -41.76 31.13
N SER A 6 -28.19 -41.33 29.92
CA SER A 6 -28.17 -39.93 29.52
C SER A 6 -29.51 -39.27 29.92
N LEU A 7 -29.62 -38.83 31.13
CA LEU A 7 -30.67 -37.87 31.52
C LEU A 7 -30.32 -36.51 30.85
N PRO A 8 -31.17 -35.99 29.99
CA PRO A 8 -30.92 -34.68 29.39
C PRO A 8 -31.10 -33.58 30.44
N GLY A 9 -30.07 -32.76 30.63
CA GLY A 9 -30.26 -31.40 31.06
C GLY A 9 -29.91 -31.01 32.49
N ARG A 10 -29.08 -31.75 33.24
CA ARG A 10 -28.52 -31.15 34.49
C ARG A 10 -27.25 -30.38 34.20
N ILE A 11 -27.24 -29.10 34.63
CA ILE A 11 -26.03 -28.26 34.61
C ILE A 11 -25.05 -28.84 35.62
N HIS A 12 -23.79 -29.07 35.18
CA HIS A 12 -22.70 -29.53 36.04
C HIS A 12 -21.41 -28.71 35.73
N VAL A 13 -20.55 -28.63 36.73
CA VAL A 13 -19.23 -28.00 36.56
C VAL A 13 -18.36 -28.94 35.74
N LEU A 14 -17.80 -28.42 34.64
CA LEU A 14 -16.92 -29.17 33.78
C LEU A 14 -15.57 -29.48 34.48
N ASP A 15 -14.98 -30.60 34.13
CA ASP A 15 -13.60 -30.89 34.49
C ASP A 15 -12.69 -29.74 34.04
N PRO A 16 -11.73 -29.27 34.89
CA PRO A 16 -10.88 -28.13 34.58
C PRO A 16 -10.12 -28.27 33.24
N ARG A 17 -9.71 -29.50 32.89
CA ARG A 17 -9.04 -29.77 31.62
C ARG A 17 -9.98 -29.59 30.44
N LEU A 18 -11.20 -30.11 30.55
CA LEU A 18 -12.21 -29.96 29.48
C LEU A 18 -12.59 -28.49 29.31
N ALA A 19 -12.80 -27.77 30.42
CA ALA A 19 -13.07 -26.34 30.40
C ALA A 19 -11.90 -25.56 29.74
N ASN A 20 -10.63 -25.93 30.03
CA ASN A 20 -9.45 -25.35 29.40
C ASN A 20 -9.36 -25.65 27.91
N GLN A 21 -9.69 -26.87 27.48
CA GLN A 21 -9.71 -27.24 26.06
C GLN A 21 -10.82 -26.51 25.28
N ILE A 22 -11.97 -26.24 25.90
CA ILE A 22 -13.05 -25.45 25.30
C ILE A 22 -12.56 -24.00 25.12
N ALA A 23 -12.06 -23.38 26.19
CA ALA A 23 -11.53 -22.02 26.14
C ALA A 23 -10.34 -21.87 25.17
N ALA A 24 -9.47 -22.89 25.12
CA ALA A 24 -8.40 -22.95 24.12
C ALA A 24 -8.94 -22.96 22.67
N GLY A 25 -10.24 -23.27 22.47
CA GLY A 25 -10.89 -23.17 21.17
C GLY A 25 -11.04 -21.76 20.67
N GLU A 26 -11.22 -20.84 21.55
CA GLU A 26 -11.42 -19.42 21.24
C GLU A 26 -10.10 -18.64 21.12
N VAL A 27 -9.08 -19.09 21.85
CA VAL A 27 -7.76 -18.40 21.93
C VAL A 27 -6.72 -19.01 20.99
N VAL A 28 -6.70 -20.33 20.85
CA VAL A 28 -5.68 -21.10 20.12
C VAL A 28 -6.30 -21.79 18.90
N GLU A 29 -6.44 -21.06 17.80
CA GLU A 29 -6.95 -21.62 16.54
C GLU A 29 -5.85 -22.31 15.72
N ARG A 30 -4.64 -21.73 15.71
CA ARG A 30 -3.50 -22.16 14.89
C ARG A 30 -2.16 -21.72 15.49
N PRO A 31 -1.01 -22.17 14.94
CA PRO A 31 0.33 -21.78 15.40
C PRO A 31 0.56 -20.27 15.47
N SER A 32 0.04 -19.49 14.52
CA SER A 32 0.19 -18.03 14.52
C SER A 32 -0.52 -17.35 15.69
N SER A 33 -1.65 -17.89 16.18
CA SER A 33 -2.33 -17.37 17.37
C SER A 33 -1.47 -17.55 18.62
N VAL A 34 -0.86 -18.74 18.78
CA VAL A 34 0.09 -19.01 19.87
C VAL A 34 1.29 -18.07 19.79
N THR A 35 1.91 -17.97 18.62
CA THR A 35 3.08 -17.10 18.41
C THR A 35 2.75 -15.64 18.75
N LYS A 36 1.58 -15.14 18.33
CA LYS A 36 1.12 -13.79 18.64
C LYS A 36 1.04 -13.56 20.14
N GLU A 37 0.32 -14.40 20.89
CA GLU A 37 0.15 -14.25 22.33
C GLU A 37 1.49 -14.31 23.09
N LEU A 38 2.42 -15.20 22.70
CA LEU A 38 3.74 -15.28 23.32
C LEU A 38 4.59 -14.04 23.03
N ILE A 39 4.55 -13.50 21.82
CA ILE A 39 5.23 -12.26 21.46
C ILE A 39 4.64 -11.08 22.24
N GLU A 40 3.31 -10.96 22.33
CA GLU A 40 2.66 -9.90 23.10
C GLU A 40 3.07 -9.94 24.58
N ASN A 41 3.19 -11.12 25.17
CA ASN A 41 3.70 -11.26 26.54
C ASN A 41 5.16 -10.82 26.67
N ALA A 42 6.01 -11.13 25.69
CA ALA A 42 7.40 -10.69 25.68
C ALA A 42 7.51 -9.16 25.54
N ILE A 43 6.68 -8.53 24.71
CA ILE A 43 6.60 -7.06 24.59
C ILE A 43 6.17 -6.43 25.92
N ASP A 44 5.11 -6.96 26.55
CA ASP A 44 4.59 -6.48 27.83
C ASP A 44 5.61 -6.65 28.97
N ALA A 45 6.54 -7.61 28.85
CA ALA A 45 7.67 -7.80 29.79
C ALA A 45 8.79 -6.75 29.60
N GLY A 46 8.64 -5.79 28.70
CA GLY A 46 9.62 -4.73 28.44
C GLY A 46 10.89 -5.21 27.74
N SER A 47 10.80 -6.25 26.93
CA SER A 47 11.94 -6.84 26.23
C SER A 47 12.55 -5.90 25.21
N GLN A 48 13.88 -5.93 25.10
CA GLN A 48 14.65 -5.24 24.06
C GLN A 48 15.02 -6.19 22.92
N ARG A 49 14.93 -7.50 23.13
CA ARG A 49 15.21 -8.53 22.14
C ARG A 49 14.22 -9.69 22.24
N ILE A 50 13.60 -10.05 21.12
CA ILE A 50 12.68 -11.17 21.01
C ILE A 50 13.16 -12.11 19.90
N GLU A 51 13.35 -13.39 20.25
CA GLU A 51 13.71 -14.46 19.32
C GLU A 51 12.56 -15.46 19.20
N VAL A 52 12.13 -15.73 17.97
CA VAL A 52 11.07 -16.69 17.65
C VAL A 52 11.64 -17.82 16.82
N GLU A 53 11.49 -19.05 17.29
CA GLU A 53 11.93 -20.26 16.59
C GLU A 53 10.73 -21.16 16.31
N ILE A 54 10.58 -21.57 15.06
CA ILE A 54 9.44 -22.34 14.54
C ILE A 54 9.96 -23.60 13.85
N GLU A 55 9.36 -24.74 14.17
CA GLU A 55 9.60 -26.00 13.44
C GLU A 55 8.27 -26.54 12.89
N GLN A 56 8.32 -27.05 11.65
CA GLN A 56 7.16 -27.62 10.94
C GLN A 56 5.95 -26.69 10.98
N GLY A 57 6.17 -25.39 10.63
CA GLY A 57 5.10 -24.40 10.62
C GLY A 57 4.49 -24.10 11.98
N GLY A 58 5.13 -24.53 13.07
CA GLY A 58 4.67 -24.38 14.46
C GLY A 58 3.89 -25.57 15.01
N ALA A 59 3.67 -26.62 14.23
CA ALA A 59 3.01 -27.83 14.71
C ALA A 59 3.93 -28.64 15.67
N ARG A 60 5.24 -28.63 15.42
CA ARG A 60 6.24 -29.34 16.23
C ARG A 60 6.82 -28.49 17.35
N LEU A 61 7.22 -27.25 17.02
CA LEU A 61 7.81 -26.33 17.98
C LEU A 61 7.42 -24.89 17.65
N ILE A 62 7.00 -24.17 18.68
CA ILE A 62 6.95 -22.72 18.75
C ILE A 62 7.74 -22.34 20.00
N LYS A 63 8.86 -21.64 19.85
CA LYS A 63 9.65 -21.15 20.96
C LYS A 63 9.83 -19.65 20.83
N VAL A 64 9.47 -18.92 21.89
CA VAL A 64 9.70 -17.48 22.01
C VAL A 64 10.60 -17.25 23.19
N ARG A 65 11.67 -16.51 22.98
CA ARG A 65 12.63 -16.09 24.00
C ARG A 65 12.73 -14.58 24.00
N ASP A 66 12.72 -14.02 25.17
CA ASP A 66 12.86 -12.61 25.44
C ASP A 66 13.91 -12.33 26.52
N ASP A 67 14.32 -11.08 26.62
CA ASP A 67 15.23 -10.52 27.63
C ASP A 67 14.52 -9.53 28.56
N GLY A 68 13.21 -9.70 28.78
CA GLY A 68 12.39 -8.83 29.63
C GLY A 68 12.67 -9.02 31.13
N ILE A 69 11.73 -8.51 31.94
CA ILE A 69 11.86 -8.54 33.41
C ILE A 69 11.90 -9.94 34.00
N GLY A 70 11.45 -10.96 33.25
CA GLY A 70 11.33 -12.33 33.75
C GLY A 70 10.16 -12.55 34.71
N ILE A 71 10.02 -13.80 35.20
CA ILE A 71 9.00 -14.24 36.15
C ILE A 71 9.68 -14.91 37.32
N GLY A 72 9.37 -14.48 38.53
CA GLY A 72 9.92 -15.05 39.76
C GLY A 72 9.39 -16.46 40.06
N GLU A 73 10.12 -17.25 40.87
CA GLU A 73 9.77 -18.62 41.25
C GLU A 73 8.33 -18.76 41.72
N GLN A 74 7.88 -17.86 42.59
CA GLN A 74 6.55 -17.90 43.21
C GLN A 74 5.41 -17.67 42.22
N ASP A 75 5.67 -16.89 41.16
CA ASP A 75 4.67 -16.51 40.15
C ASP A 75 4.61 -17.52 38.99
N LEU A 76 5.63 -18.38 38.82
CA LEU A 76 5.66 -19.34 37.71
C LEU A 76 4.45 -20.30 37.69
N PRO A 77 3.98 -20.88 38.81
CA PRO A 77 2.77 -21.70 38.81
C PRO A 77 1.53 -20.88 38.43
N LEU A 78 1.45 -19.62 38.88
CA LEU A 78 0.35 -18.72 38.59
C LEU A 78 0.32 -18.32 37.11
N ALA A 79 1.47 -18.22 36.45
CA ALA A 79 1.53 -17.92 35.02
C ALA A 79 0.80 -18.97 34.15
N LEU A 80 0.68 -20.23 34.63
CA LEU A 80 -0.06 -21.31 33.99
C LEU A 80 -1.49 -21.48 34.53
N ALA A 81 -1.87 -20.72 35.56
CA ALA A 81 -3.23 -20.73 36.11
C ALA A 81 -4.16 -19.83 35.30
N ARG A 82 -5.46 -20.15 35.31
CA ARG A 82 -6.48 -19.32 34.67
C ARG A 82 -6.78 -18.09 35.52
N HIS A 83 -7.09 -16.99 34.83
CA HIS A 83 -7.48 -15.73 35.47
C HIS A 83 -6.40 -15.15 36.38
N ALA A 84 -5.13 -15.59 36.23
CA ALA A 84 -3.98 -15.02 36.89
C ALA A 84 -3.25 -14.07 35.94
N THR A 85 -3.13 -12.82 36.32
CA THR A 85 -2.47 -11.77 35.53
C THR A 85 -1.83 -10.74 36.44
N SER A 86 -0.69 -10.20 36.04
CA SER A 86 -0.02 -9.08 36.68
C SER A 86 -0.36 -7.72 36.03
N LYS A 87 -1.23 -7.71 35.01
CA LYS A 87 -1.40 -6.57 34.10
C LYS A 87 -2.61 -5.69 34.41
N ILE A 88 -3.60 -6.22 35.16
CA ILE A 88 -4.79 -5.52 35.62
C ILE A 88 -5.08 -5.98 37.05
N SER A 89 -5.50 -5.06 37.92
CA SER A 89 -5.86 -5.33 39.30
C SER A 89 -7.21 -4.70 39.68
N SER A 90 -7.67 -3.73 38.90
CA SER A 90 -8.90 -2.98 39.15
C SER A 90 -9.77 -2.88 37.90
N LEU A 91 -11.00 -2.38 38.05
CA LEU A 91 -11.91 -2.10 36.94
C LEU A 91 -11.39 -0.91 36.10
N GLU A 92 -10.78 0.06 36.76
CA GLU A 92 -10.18 1.22 36.07
C GLU A 92 -9.02 0.79 35.16
N ASP A 93 -8.19 -0.18 35.60
CA ASP A 93 -7.15 -0.76 34.74
C ASP A 93 -7.75 -1.43 33.49
N LEU A 94 -8.98 -1.95 33.59
CA LEU A 94 -9.65 -2.59 32.46
C LEU A 94 -10.21 -1.56 31.47
N GLU A 95 -10.56 -0.36 31.91
CA GLU A 95 -11.03 0.73 31.04
C GLU A 95 -9.86 1.40 30.29
N GLY A 96 -8.68 1.53 30.95
CA GLY A 96 -7.47 2.14 30.38
C GLY A 96 -6.36 1.14 30.05
N VAL A 97 -6.66 -0.03 29.46
CA VAL A 97 -5.67 -1.09 29.21
C VAL A 97 -4.53 -0.63 28.29
N SER A 98 -3.35 -0.43 28.86
CA SER A 98 -2.12 -0.11 28.14
C SER A 98 -1.33 -1.36 27.65
N SER A 99 -1.45 -2.51 28.36
CA SER A 99 -0.77 -3.75 28.01
C SER A 99 -1.45 -4.48 26.84
N LEU A 100 -0.69 -5.22 26.02
CA LEU A 100 -1.22 -5.97 24.87
C LEU A 100 -2.07 -7.18 25.32
N GLY A 101 -1.66 -7.89 26.38
CA GLY A 101 -2.40 -8.99 27.01
C GLY A 101 -2.88 -8.63 28.41
N PHE A 102 -4.09 -9.03 28.81
CA PHE A 102 -4.64 -8.72 30.14
C PHE A 102 -5.54 -9.81 30.73
N ARG A 103 -6.01 -10.78 29.94
CA ARG A 103 -7.05 -11.76 30.37
C ARG A 103 -6.54 -12.88 31.28
N GLY A 104 -5.21 -13.11 31.36
CA GLY A 104 -4.64 -14.19 32.18
C GLY A 104 -5.04 -15.60 31.74
N GLU A 105 -5.34 -15.83 30.45
CA GLU A 105 -5.85 -17.11 29.95
C GLU A 105 -4.97 -17.76 28.87
N ALA A 106 -4.07 -16.99 28.24
CA ALA A 106 -3.31 -17.43 27.06
C ALA A 106 -2.43 -18.64 27.37
N LEU A 107 -1.56 -18.56 28.37
CA LEU A 107 -0.62 -19.65 28.70
C LEU A 107 -1.36 -20.89 29.22
N ALA A 108 -2.42 -20.72 30.04
CA ALA A 108 -3.26 -21.82 30.50
C ALA A 108 -3.96 -22.53 29.32
N SER A 109 -4.47 -21.78 28.37
CA SER A 109 -5.11 -22.31 27.16
C SER A 109 -4.12 -23.06 26.26
N ILE A 110 -2.93 -22.47 26.01
CA ILE A 110 -1.86 -23.10 25.21
C ILE A 110 -1.38 -24.40 25.85
N SER A 111 -1.14 -24.42 27.18
CA SER A 111 -0.69 -25.60 27.92
C SER A 111 -1.68 -26.75 27.85
N SER A 112 -3.00 -26.46 27.79
CA SER A 112 -4.06 -27.47 27.72
C SER A 112 -4.10 -28.26 26.41
N VAL A 113 -3.53 -27.71 25.31
CA VAL A 113 -3.54 -28.30 23.95
C VAL A 113 -2.15 -28.58 23.39
N SER A 114 -1.09 -28.39 24.20
CA SER A 114 0.30 -28.58 23.81
C SER A 114 1.15 -29.10 24.97
N ARG A 115 2.43 -29.38 24.72
CA ARG A 115 3.44 -29.62 25.75
C ARG A 115 4.20 -28.30 25.95
N LEU A 116 3.81 -27.58 26.99
CA LEU A 116 4.36 -26.27 27.29
C LEU A 116 5.43 -26.37 28.36
N GLU A 117 6.59 -25.79 28.08
CA GLU A 117 7.68 -25.56 29.01
C GLU A 117 7.97 -24.07 29.06
N LEU A 118 8.05 -23.51 30.26
CA LEU A 118 8.40 -22.12 30.49
C LEU A 118 9.62 -22.08 31.40
N VAL A 119 10.70 -21.41 30.98
CA VAL A 119 11.90 -21.14 31.75
C VAL A 119 12.06 -19.65 31.90
N SER A 120 12.21 -19.16 33.11
CA SER A 120 12.32 -17.72 33.36
C SER A 120 13.27 -17.40 34.48
N ASN A 121 13.82 -16.20 34.40
CA ASN A 121 14.70 -15.65 35.43
C ASN A 121 14.41 -14.14 35.57
N ALA A 122 14.08 -13.72 36.79
CA ALA A 122 13.89 -12.31 37.12
C ALA A 122 15.15 -11.67 37.73
N ASP A 123 16.20 -12.46 38.01
CA ASP A 123 17.46 -12.04 38.60
C ASP A 123 18.55 -11.81 37.52
N GLU A 124 19.58 -11.05 37.86
CA GLU A 124 20.74 -10.82 37.00
C GLU A 124 21.69 -12.05 36.94
N ASP A 125 21.70 -12.91 38.00
CA ASP A 125 22.51 -14.14 38.00
C ASP A 125 21.82 -15.22 37.15
N PRO A 126 22.41 -15.66 36.04
CA PRO A 126 21.82 -16.71 35.18
C PRO A 126 21.52 -18.04 35.87
N ARG A 127 22.09 -18.29 37.05
CA ARG A 127 21.89 -19.52 37.85
C ARG A 127 20.58 -19.49 38.64
N GLN A 128 19.96 -18.33 38.83
CA GLN A 128 18.73 -18.14 39.60
C GLN A 128 17.45 -18.38 38.76
N GLY A 129 17.58 -19.02 37.61
CA GLY A 129 16.46 -19.32 36.76
C GLY A 129 15.64 -20.54 37.23
N TRP A 130 14.37 -20.55 36.85
CA TRP A 130 13.40 -21.57 37.18
C TRP A 130 12.63 -22.04 35.95
N ARG A 131 12.28 -23.32 35.95
CA ARG A 131 11.48 -23.94 34.91
C ARG A 131 10.17 -24.45 35.50
N VAL A 132 9.06 -24.17 34.78
CA VAL A 132 7.76 -24.76 35.08
C VAL A 132 7.23 -25.54 33.86
N VAL A 133 6.66 -26.71 34.17
CA VAL A 133 5.99 -27.58 33.20
C VAL A 133 4.65 -27.98 33.81
N ALA A 134 3.57 -27.92 33.00
CA ALA A 134 2.28 -28.44 33.42
C ALA A 134 2.10 -29.85 32.87
N GLU A 135 2.06 -30.84 33.76
CA GLU A 135 1.99 -32.25 33.42
C GLU A 135 0.83 -32.97 34.13
N GLY A 136 0.40 -34.10 33.57
CA GLY A 136 -0.63 -34.96 34.15
C GLY A 136 -2.06 -34.55 33.88
N ARG A 137 -3.04 -35.29 34.46
CA ARG A 137 -4.47 -35.05 34.30
C ARG A 137 -4.97 -33.77 34.99
N GLY A 138 -4.33 -33.41 36.10
CA GLY A 138 -4.63 -32.23 36.90
C GLY A 138 -4.01 -30.94 36.38
N MET A 139 -3.11 -31.00 35.36
CA MET A 139 -2.36 -29.83 34.90
C MET A 139 -1.55 -29.17 36.04
N GLU A 140 -1.05 -29.97 36.97
CA GLU A 140 -0.26 -29.47 38.12
C GLU A 140 1.06 -28.87 37.63
N ALA A 141 1.32 -27.62 38.04
CA ALA A 141 2.54 -26.93 37.71
C ALA A 141 3.71 -27.46 38.55
N ARG A 142 4.72 -28.05 37.89
CA ARG A 142 5.94 -28.52 38.54
C ARG A 142 7.06 -27.54 38.28
N VAL A 143 7.56 -26.92 39.36
CA VAL A 143 8.68 -25.97 39.31
C VAL A 143 9.98 -26.69 39.66
N THR A 144 11.03 -26.41 38.87
CA THR A 144 12.38 -26.95 39.08
C THR A 144 13.44 -25.89 38.74
N PRO A 145 14.57 -25.83 39.44
CA PRO A 145 15.66 -24.94 39.06
C PRO A 145 16.15 -25.22 37.64
N ALA A 146 16.39 -24.15 36.86
CA ALA A 146 16.95 -24.25 35.52
C ALA A 146 17.68 -22.95 35.17
N PRO A 147 18.98 -22.99 34.82
CA PRO A 147 19.73 -21.79 34.51
C PRO A 147 19.16 -21.09 33.26
N HIS A 148 18.96 -19.79 33.37
CA HIS A 148 18.47 -18.94 32.30
C HIS A 148 18.99 -17.50 32.50
N PRO A 149 19.45 -16.79 31.49
CA PRO A 149 19.71 -15.36 31.62
C PRO A 149 18.42 -14.63 31.99
N ARG A 150 18.50 -13.40 32.47
CA ARG A 150 17.31 -12.57 32.72
C ARG A 150 16.37 -12.57 31.52
N GLY A 151 15.06 -12.74 31.77
CA GLY A 151 14.03 -12.86 30.74
C GLY A 151 13.31 -14.20 30.79
N THR A 152 12.58 -14.52 29.73
CA THR A 152 11.71 -15.71 29.65
C THR A 152 11.89 -16.46 28.32
N SER A 153 11.84 -17.79 28.40
CA SER A 153 11.74 -18.67 27.23
C SER A 153 10.51 -19.55 27.36
N VAL A 154 9.59 -19.46 26.43
CA VAL A 154 8.41 -20.33 26.36
C VAL A 154 8.55 -21.26 25.16
N SER A 155 8.52 -22.57 25.41
CA SER A 155 8.59 -23.63 24.39
C SER A 155 7.25 -24.37 24.34
N VAL A 156 6.58 -24.31 23.22
CA VAL A 156 5.31 -25.01 22.95
C VAL A 156 5.59 -26.11 21.94
N ARG A 157 5.48 -27.36 22.38
CA ARG A 157 5.77 -28.55 21.56
C ARG A 157 4.48 -29.31 21.25
N ASP A 158 4.45 -29.97 20.11
CA ASP A 158 3.39 -30.91 19.70
C ASP A 158 1.99 -30.28 19.80
N LEU A 159 1.80 -29.11 19.21
CA LEU A 159 0.51 -28.40 19.25
C LEU A 159 -0.64 -29.30 18.76
N PHE A 160 -1.72 -29.34 19.52
CA PHE A 160 -2.91 -30.18 19.32
C PHE A 160 -2.66 -31.69 19.42
N PHE A 161 -1.61 -32.13 20.16
CA PHE A 161 -1.34 -33.56 20.32
C PHE A 161 -2.51 -34.34 20.94
N ASN A 162 -3.28 -33.69 21.81
CA ASN A 162 -4.42 -34.27 22.53
C ASN A 162 -5.79 -33.88 21.94
N THR A 163 -5.82 -33.15 20.84
CA THR A 163 -7.03 -32.70 20.12
C THR A 163 -6.92 -33.06 18.63
N PRO A 164 -7.07 -34.35 18.25
CA PRO A 164 -6.83 -34.85 16.89
C PRO A 164 -7.69 -34.16 15.83
N ALA A 165 -8.93 -33.79 16.19
CA ALA A 165 -9.81 -33.04 15.30
C ALA A 165 -9.18 -31.69 14.88
N ARG A 166 -8.70 -30.90 15.84
CA ARG A 166 -8.03 -29.62 15.58
C ARG A 166 -6.74 -29.79 14.79
N ARG A 167 -5.95 -30.82 15.11
CA ARG A 167 -4.71 -31.13 14.37
C ARG A 167 -4.97 -31.37 12.87
N LYS A 168 -6.11 -31.97 12.50
CA LYS A 168 -6.50 -32.19 11.10
C LYS A 168 -6.86 -30.89 10.35
N PHE A 169 -7.20 -29.81 11.05
CA PHE A 169 -7.47 -28.51 10.43
C PHE A 169 -6.19 -27.69 10.15
N LEU A 170 -5.04 -28.10 10.66
CA LEU A 170 -3.77 -27.48 10.29
C LEU A 170 -3.53 -27.67 8.79
N ARG A 171 -3.14 -26.60 8.14
CA ARG A 171 -2.76 -26.57 6.73
C ARG A 171 -1.36 -27.15 6.54
N THR A 172 -0.83 -26.98 5.33
CA THR A 172 0.56 -27.38 5.05
C THR A 172 1.54 -26.54 5.89
N GLU A 173 2.71 -27.11 6.18
CA GLU A 173 3.79 -26.42 6.93
C GLU A 173 4.08 -25.03 6.37
N LYS A 174 4.18 -24.91 5.04
CA LYS A 174 4.41 -23.62 4.34
C LYS A 174 3.31 -22.62 4.62
N THR A 175 2.04 -23.05 4.62
CA THR A 175 0.90 -22.17 4.88
C THR A 175 0.85 -21.72 6.32
N GLU A 176 1.05 -22.64 7.28
CA GLU A 176 1.05 -22.29 8.71
C GLU A 176 2.23 -21.37 9.03
N PHE A 177 3.43 -21.62 8.46
CA PHE A 177 4.56 -20.74 8.64
C PHE A 177 4.30 -19.34 8.06
N ALA A 178 3.65 -19.22 6.89
CA ALA A 178 3.27 -17.90 6.33
C ALA A 178 2.35 -17.12 7.27
N HIS A 179 1.42 -17.78 7.98
CA HIS A 179 0.60 -17.13 8.99
C HIS A 179 1.41 -16.69 10.22
N VAL A 180 2.39 -17.51 10.66
CA VAL A 180 3.30 -17.14 11.75
C VAL A 180 4.17 -15.96 11.35
N GLU A 181 4.75 -15.99 10.16
CA GLU A 181 5.57 -14.91 9.63
C GLU A 181 4.78 -13.59 9.53
N GLU A 182 3.52 -13.65 9.11
CA GLU A 182 2.65 -12.48 9.07
C GLU A 182 2.34 -11.94 10.48
N ALA A 183 2.09 -12.81 11.46
CA ALA A 183 1.91 -12.39 12.85
C ALA A 183 3.19 -11.74 13.41
N PHE A 184 4.36 -12.33 13.15
CA PHE A 184 5.66 -11.78 13.51
C PHE A 184 5.91 -10.42 12.86
N ARG A 185 5.65 -10.28 11.55
CA ARG A 185 5.81 -9.04 10.78
C ARG A 185 5.01 -7.89 11.38
N ARG A 186 3.77 -8.14 11.78
CA ARG A 186 2.90 -7.15 12.44
C ARG A 186 3.49 -6.65 13.74
N GLN A 187 3.97 -7.54 14.58
CA GLN A 187 4.57 -7.15 15.86
C GLN A 187 5.91 -6.43 15.65
N ALA A 188 6.74 -6.87 14.70
CA ALA A 188 8.00 -6.21 14.37
C ALA A 188 7.81 -4.81 13.75
N LEU A 189 6.68 -4.55 13.09
CA LEU A 189 6.30 -3.21 12.60
C LEU A 189 5.68 -2.34 13.71
N SER A 190 5.07 -2.91 14.76
CA SER A 190 4.51 -2.13 15.87
C SER A 190 5.55 -1.61 16.85
N ARG A 191 6.71 -2.29 16.97
CA ARG A 191 7.75 -2.01 17.98
C ARG A 191 9.13 -1.95 17.33
N TYR A 192 9.53 -0.74 16.94
CA TYR A 192 10.84 -0.51 16.31
C TYR A 192 12.01 -0.54 17.31
N ASP A 193 11.74 -0.28 18.56
CA ASP A 193 12.69 -0.27 19.67
C ASP A 193 13.26 -1.66 19.99
N ILE A 194 12.56 -2.73 19.61
CA ILE A 194 12.93 -4.12 19.91
C ILE A 194 13.74 -4.72 18.74
N ALA A 195 14.78 -5.49 19.08
CA ALA A 195 15.49 -6.36 18.15
C ALA A 195 14.72 -7.66 17.95
N TRP A 196 14.55 -8.08 16.68
CA TRP A 196 13.75 -9.26 16.35
C TRP A 196 14.54 -10.30 15.57
N VAL A 197 14.34 -11.58 15.91
CA VAL A 197 14.87 -12.70 15.14
C VAL A 197 13.77 -13.73 14.93
N LEU A 198 13.56 -14.12 13.67
CA LEU A 198 12.67 -15.25 13.31
C LEU A 198 13.50 -16.35 12.66
N ARG A 199 13.38 -17.57 13.21
CA ARG A 199 13.97 -18.78 12.65
C ARG A 199 12.89 -19.78 12.24
N HIS A 200 13.06 -20.43 11.11
CA HIS A 200 12.23 -21.54 10.67
C HIS A 200 13.11 -22.74 10.32
N ASN A 201 12.85 -23.88 10.97
CA ASN A 201 13.65 -25.08 10.80
C ASN A 201 15.15 -24.79 10.91
N GLN A 202 15.55 -24.09 11.98
CA GLN A 202 16.91 -23.66 12.32
C GLN A 202 17.53 -22.59 11.39
N LYS A 203 16.88 -22.24 10.28
CA LYS A 203 17.35 -21.17 9.38
C LYS A 203 16.81 -19.82 9.82
N VAL A 204 17.66 -18.80 9.82
CA VAL A 204 17.24 -17.41 10.06
C VAL A 204 16.47 -16.92 8.84
N VAL A 205 15.21 -16.52 9.05
CA VAL A 205 14.33 -15.92 8.02
C VAL A 205 14.40 -14.40 8.11
N HIS A 206 14.26 -13.85 9.32
CA HIS A 206 14.37 -12.43 9.57
C HIS A 206 15.31 -12.14 10.73
N GLN A 207 16.14 -11.11 10.58
CA GLN A 207 16.98 -10.54 11.64
C GLN A 207 16.91 -9.02 11.53
N LEU A 208 16.21 -8.39 12.48
CA LEU A 208 15.87 -6.98 12.43
C LEU A 208 16.49 -6.29 13.67
N PRO A 209 17.46 -5.42 13.48
CA PRO A 209 18.02 -4.62 14.58
C PRO A 209 17.02 -3.59 15.09
N PRO A 210 17.20 -2.97 16.27
CA PRO A 210 16.39 -1.87 16.73
C PRO A 210 16.39 -0.72 15.73
N GLY A 211 15.24 -0.06 15.55
CA GLY A 211 15.02 1.00 14.55
C GLY A 211 14.67 2.33 15.20
N ASN A 212 15.58 2.91 15.98
CA ASN A 212 15.31 4.17 16.71
C ASN A 212 15.44 5.43 15.85
N THR A 213 15.97 5.32 14.64
CA THR A 213 16.08 6.43 13.68
C THR A 213 15.13 6.23 12.50
N PRO A 214 14.68 7.31 11.82
CA PRO A 214 13.84 7.20 10.63
C PRO A 214 14.42 6.26 9.58
N THR A 215 15.68 6.40 9.25
CA THR A 215 16.38 5.54 8.27
C THR A 215 16.41 4.06 8.70
N ALA A 216 16.56 3.78 10.01
CA ALA A 216 16.52 2.40 10.52
C ALA A 216 15.12 1.79 10.44
N ARG A 217 14.06 2.60 10.66
CA ARG A 217 12.67 2.21 10.46
C ARG A 217 12.38 1.86 9.00
N GLU A 218 12.81 2.71 8.07
CA GLU A 218 12.68 2.45 6.63
C GLU A 218 13.41 1.19 6.18
N ARG A 219 14.64 0.95 6.68
CA ARG A 219 15.38 -0.30 6.41
C ARG A 219 14.62 -1.53 6.91
N ARG A 220 13.99 -1.46 8.09
CA ARG A 220 13.15 -2.54 8.62
C ARG A 220 11.92 -2.76 7.75
N ILE A 221 11.20 -1.72 7.36
CA ILE A 221 10.05 -1.81 6.46
C ILE A 221 10.49 -2.41 5.12
N ALA A 222 11.60 -1.94 4.54
CA ALA A 222 12.14 -2.49 3.30
C ALA A 222 12.51 -3.97 3.40
N SER A 223 13.01 -4.41 4.56
CA SER A 223 13.32 -5.83 4.83
C SER A 223 12.05 -6.69 4.91
N LEU A 224 10.94 -6.16 5.44
CA LEU A 224 9.69 -6.89 5.68
C LEU A 224 8.72 -6.82 4.50
N LEU A 225 8.62 -5.68 3.81
CA LEU A 225 7.66 -5.43 2.74
C LEU A 225 8.29 -5.32 1.34
N GLY A 226 9.62 -5.29 1.28
CA GLY A 226 10.38 -5.12 0.05
C GLY A 226 10.84 -3.67 -0.17
N LYS A 227 12.00 -3.49 -0.81
CA LYS A 227 12.57 -2.17 -1.13
C LYS A 227 11.65 -1.32 -1.99
N ASN A 228 10.95 -1.97 -2.92
CA ASN A 228 10.03 -1.32 -3.85
C ASN A 228 8.88 -0.58 -3.12
N PHE A 229 8.47 -1.02 -1.93
CA PHE A 229 7.48 -0.29 -1.13
C PHE A 229 8.01 1.08 -0.69
N ILE A 230 9.21 1.13 -0.09
CA ILE A 230 9.79 2.40 0.40
C ILE A 230 10.09 3.37 -0.75
N GLU A 231 10.55 2.87 -1.90
CA GLU A 231 10.82 3.68 -3.10
C GLU A 231 9.56 4.34 -3.66
N HIS A 232 8.37 3.76 -3.40
CA HIS A 232 7.07 4.24 -3.87
C HIS A 232 6.12 4.59 -2.70
N ALA A 233 6.65 4.94 -1.55
CA ALA A 233 5.87 5.38 -0.40
C ALA A 233 6.27 6.79 0.02
N ARG A 234 5.33 7.51 0.62
CA ARG A 234 5.57 8.81 1.27
C ARG A 234 5.40 8.69 2.76
N TYR A 235 6.26 9.34 3.50
CA TYR A 235 6.09 9.51 4.94
C TYR A 235 5.04 10.58 5.20
N ILE A 236 4.12 10.28 6.11
CA ILE A 236 3.12 11.22 6.60
C ILE A 236 3.30 11.40 8.11
N GLU A 237 3.17 12.65 8.56
CA GLU A 237 3.04 12.99 9.97
C GLU A 237 2.06 14.15 10.10
N ARG A 238 0.97 13.94 10.83
CA ARG A 238 -0.09 14.93 11.07
C ARG A 238 -0.60 14.81 12.49
N GLU A 239 -0.88 15.96 13.09
CA GLU A 239 -1.44 16.06 14.43
C GLU A 239 -2.58 17.07 14.44
N ALA A 240 -3.75 16.67 14.93
CA ALA A 240 -4.92 17.52 15.10
C ALA A 240 -5.92 16.89 16.08
N GLY A 241 -6.55 17.69 16.92
CA GLY A 241 -7.66 17.24 17.79
C GLY A 241 -7.26 16.15 18.80
N GLY A 242 -6.00 16.10 19.25
CA GLY A 242 -5.50 15.04 20.13
C GLY A 242 -5.21 13.72 19.42
N LEU A 243 -5.26 13.70 18.08
CA LEU A 243 -4.90 12.56 17.24
C LEU A 243 -3.57 12.85 16.54
N ARG A 244 -2.66 11.87 16.54
CA ARG A 244 -1.41 11.94 15.78
C ARG A 244 -1.32 10.75 14.84
N LEU A 245 -1.27 11.01 13.54
CA LEU A 245 -1.09 10.01 12.49
C LEU A 245 0.34 10.12 11.95
N SER A 246 1.06 9.00 11.91
CA SER A 246 2.39 8.91 11.30
C SER A 246 2.54 7.63 10.50
N GLY A 247 3.53 7.56 9.61
CA GLY A 247 3.86 6.33 8.88
C GLY A 247 4.06 6.54 7.38
N TRP A 248 3.97 5.46 6.63
CA TRP A 248 4.26 5.40 5.19
C TRP A 248 3.02 5.02 4.40
N VAL A 249 2.73 5.82 3.40
CA VAL A 249 1.57 5.71 2.50
C VAL A 249 2.09 5.37 1.12
N GLY A 250 1.76 4.20 0.59
CA GLY A 250 2.16 3.79 -0.75
C GLY A 250 1.49 4.67 -1.82
N LEU A 251 2.25 5.11 -2.80
CA LEU A 251 1.71 5.82 -3.95
C LEU A 251 0.74 4.90 -4.71
N PRO A 252 -0.32 5.42 -5.32
CA PRO A 252 -1.30 4.62 -6.07
C PRO A 252 -0.68 3.76 -7.18
N THR A 253 0.45 4.20 -7.74
CA THR A 253 1.26 3.43 -8.70
C THR A 253 1.79 2.12 -8.14
N HIS A 254 1.97 2.04 -6.81
CA HIS A 254 2.41 0.84 -6.08
C HIS A 254 1.25 0.15 -5.37
N SER A 255 0.10 0.04 -6.03
CA SER A 255 -1.07 -0.66 -5.50
C SER A 255 -1.03 -2.17 -5.78
N ARG A 256 -1.74 -2.97 -4.98
CA ARG A 256 -1.74 -4.44 -5.08
C ARG A 256 -3.12 -4.98 -5.45
N SER A 257 -3.15 -6.18 -6.07
CA SER A 257 -4.40 -6.90 -6.35
C SER A 257 -5.04 -7.52 -5.10
N GLN A 258 -4.30 -7.62 -3.99
CA GLN A 258 -4.77 -8.16 -2.72
C GLN A 258 -4.48 -7.18 -1.59
N ALA A 259 -5.34 -7.15 -0.57
CA ALA A 259 -5.21 -6.31 0.63
C ALA A 259 -4.26 -6.95 1.68
N ASP A 260 -3.06 -7.38 1.25
CA ASP A 260 -2.11 -8.15 2.05
C ASP A 260 -1.01 -7.30 2.73
N GLN A 261 -0.85 -6.04 2.32
CA GLN A 261 0.15 -5.11 2.88
C GLN A 261 -0.52 -3.84 3.46
N GLN A 262 -1.50 -4.05 4.31
CA GLN A 262 -2.23 -2.98 5.00
C GLN A 262 -2.00 -3.12 6.51
N TYR A 263 -1.10 -2.28 7.04
CA TYR A 263 -0.72 -2.31 8.45
C TYR A 263 -1.15 -1.01 9.12
N PHE A 264 -2.11 -1.13 10.05
CA PHE A 264 -2.60 -0.02 10.85
C PHE A 264 -2.44 -0.34 12.34
N PHE A 265 -1.89 0.63 13.06
CA PHE A 265 -1.60 0.49 14.48
C PHE A 265 -2.29 1.62 15.25
N VAL A 266 -2.91 1.30 16.37
CA VAL A 266 -3.49 2.26 17.31
C VAL A 266 -2.78 2.08 18.66
N ASN A 267 -2.08 3.09 19.14
CA ASN A 267 -1.30 3.03 20.37
C ASN A 267 -0.39 1.77 20.45
N GLY A 268 0.26 1.43 19.32
CA GLY A 268 1.13 0.24 19.20
C GLY A 268 0.38 -1.10 19.00
N ARG A 269 -0.95 -1.14 19.02
CA ARG A 269 -1.75 -2.35 18.76
C ARG A 269 -2.09 -2.47 17.29
N VAL A 270 -2.03 -3.68 16.75
CA VAL A 270 -2.47 -4.02 15.39
C VAL A 270 -3.99 -3.95 15.32
N VAL A 271 -4.53 -3.08 14.47
CA VAL A 271 -5.97 -2.87 14.31
C VAL A 271 -6.41 -3.18 12.89
N ARG A 272 -7.56 -3.86 12.76
CA ARG A 272 -8.28 -4.10 11.51
C ARG A 272 -9.72 -3.65 11.68
N ASP A 273 -9.92 -2.36 11.63
CA ASP A 273 -11.21 -1.74 11.86
C ASP A 273 -11.87 -1.31 10.56
N ARG A 274 -13.22 -1.39 10.50
CA ARG A 274 -13.99 -1.04 9.29
C ARG A 274 -13.97 0.46 9.02
N LEU A 275 -13.99 1.28 10.06
CA LEU A 275 -13.95 2.74 9.94
C LEU A 275 -12.62 3.19 9.34
N VAL A 276 -11.50 2.65 9.86
CA VAL A 276 -10.15 2.92 9.33
C VAL A 276 -10.05 2.47 7.87
N ALA A 277 -10.48 1.23 7.58
CA ALA A 277 -10.47 0.71 6.22
C ALA A 277 -11.33 1.54 5.25
N HIS A 278 -12.44 2.10 5.74
CA HIS A 278 -13.31 2.99 4.97
C HIS A 278 -12.62 4.33 4.70
N ALA A 279 -12.06 4.98 5.74
CA ALA A 279 -11.36 6.27 5.61
C ALA A 279 -10.18 6.17 4.62
N VAL A 280 -9.35 5.12 4.75
CA VAL A 280 -8.24 4.88 3.83
C VAL A 280 -8.74 4.66 2.40
N ARG A 281 -9.73 3.80 2.20
CA ARG A 281 -10.31 3.52 0.87
C ARG A 281 -10.88 4.78 0.24
N GLN A 282 -11.56 5.62 1.02
CA GLN A 282 -12.11 6.88 0.55
C GLN A 282 -11.00 7.86 0.15
N ALA A 283 -9.89 7.94 0.90
CA ALA A 283 -8.76 8.81 0.55
C ALA A 283 -8.06 8.40 -0.76
N TYR A 284 -8.06 7.11 -1.08
CA TYR A 284 -7.48 6.58 -2.31
C TYR A 284 -8.46 6.46 -3.48
N ARG A 285 -9.74 6.76 -3.28
CA ARG A 285 -10.82 6.48 -4.22
C ARG A 285 -10.60 7.06 -5.61
N ASP A 286 -10.15 8.32 -5.66
CA ASP A 286 -9.99 9.06 -6.92
C ASP A 286 -8.67 8.73 -7.65
N VAL A 287 -7.85 7.83 -7.10
CA VAL A 287 -6.49 7.55 -7.58
C VAL A 287 -6.15 6.06 -7.69
N LEU A 288 -7.02 5.16 -7.21
CA LEU A 288 -6.83 3.72 -7.35
C LEU A 288 -7.77 3.15 -8.41
N TYR A 289 -7.17 2.34 -9.28
CA TYR A 289 -7.94 1.54 -10.25
C TYR A 289 -8.84 0.53 -9.53
N ASN A 290 -10.03 0.26 -10.08
CA ASN A 290 -10.99 -0.72 -9.55
C ASN A 290 -10.34 -2.09 -9.33
N GLY A 291 -10.56 -2.68 -8.15
CA GLY A 291 -9.97 -3.96 -7.75
C GLY A 291 -8.53 -3.89 -7.25
N ARG A 292 -7.95 -2.69 -7.11
CA ARG A 292 -6.62 -2.50 -6.50
C ARG A 292 -6.75 -2.05 -5.05
N HIS A 293 -5.75 -2.41 -4.26
CA HIS A 293 -5.69 -2.11 -2.82
C HIS A 293 -4.48 -1.25 -2.49
N PRO A 294 -4.65 -0.20 -1.66
CA PRO A 294 -3.53 0.61 -1.19
C PRO A 294 -2.60 -0.21 -0.30
N VAL A 295 -1.33 0.16 -0.30
CA VAL A 295 -0.30 -0.39 0.60
C VAL A 295 0.10 0.68 1.59
N PHE A 296 0.13 0.37 2.88
CA PHE A 296 0.49 1.35 3.90
C PHE A 296 0.99 0.71 5.20
N VAL A 297 1.76 1.49 5.96
CA VAL A 297 2.15 1.21 7.34
C VAL A 297 1.88 2.49 8.14
N LEU A 298 0.78 2.53 8.89
CA LEU A 298 0.28 3.72 9.57
C LEU A 298 0.13 3.51 11.07
N TYR A 299 0.45 4.54 11.83
CA TYR A 299 0.40 4.60 13.29
C TYR A 299 -0.51 5.74 13.70
N LEU A 300 -1.56 5.44 14.44
CA LEU A 300 -2.44 6.40 15.07
C LEU A 300 -2.19 6.39 16.57
N GLU A 301 -1.81 7.51 17.12
CA GLU A 301 -1.66 7.75 18.55
C GLU A 301 -2.78 8.66 19.02
N LEU A 302 -3.43 8.27 20.10
CA LEU A 302 -4.52 9.02 20.74
C LEU A 302 -4.60 8.63 22.23
N ASP A 303 -5.31 9.43 22.99
CA ASP A 303 -5.53 9.16 24.40
C ASP A 303 -6.21 7.78 24.60
N PRO A 304 -5.66 6.89 25.42
CA PRO A 304 -6.24 5.59 25.72
C PRO A 304 -7.71 5.63 26.16
N ASP A 305 -8.14 6.68 26.85
CA ASP A 305 -9.50 6.83 27.37
C ASP A 305 -10.57 7.10 26.30
N VAL A 306 -10.15 7.42 25.07
CA VAL A 306 -11.06 7.67 23.93
C VAL A 306 -11.17 6.48 22.98
N VAL A 307 -10.52 5.35 23.29
CA VAL A 307 -10.58 4.13 22.49
C VAL A 307 -10.84 2.89 23.34
N ASP A 308 -11.95 2.19 23.08
CA ASP A 308 -12.23 0.89 23.68
C ASP A 308 -11.59 -0.22 22.84
N VAL A 309 -10.65 -0.94 23.41
CA VAL A 309 -9.92 -2.06 22.79
C VAL A 309 -10.46 -3.44 23.20
N ASN A 310 -11.45 -3.50 24.11
CA ASN A 310 -12.02 -4.74 24.62
C ASN A 310 -13.29 -5.16 23.86
N VAL A 311 -13.34 -4.93 22.57
CA VAL A 311 -14.53 -5.18 21.72
C VAL A 311 -14.59 -6.62 21.22
N HIS A 312 -13.45 -7.24 20.89
CA HIS A 312 -13.38 -8.57 20.27
C HIS A 312 -12.35 -9.46 20.95
N PRO A 313 -12.56 -10.80 21.05
CA PRO A 313 -11.59 -11.73 21.64
C PRO A 313 -10.20 -11.65 21.03
N THR A 314 -10.09 -11.45 19.72
CA THR A 314 -8.81 -11.32 18.99
C THR A 314 -8.19 -9.93 19.07
N LYS A 315 -8.86 -8.96 19.69
CA LYS A 315 -8.40 -7.55 19.87
C LYS A 315 -8.04 -6.82 18.58
N HIS A 316 -8.57 -7.25 17.43
CA HIS A 316 -8.31 -6.61 16.13
C HIS A 316 -9.28 -5.48 15.81
N GLU A 317 -10.43 -5.42 16.47
CA GLU A 317 -11.42 -4.35 16.34
C GLU A 317 -11.34 -3.44 17.56
N VAL A 318 -11.49 -2.15 17.33
CA VAL A 318 -11.52 -1.11 18.38
C VAL A 318 -12.77 -0.28 18.20
N ARG A 319 -13.24 0.34 19.26
CA ARG A 319 -14.32 1.34 19.19
C ARG A 319 -13.77 2.70 19.61
N PHE A 320 -13.81 3.64 18.70
CA PHE A 320 -13.48 5.02 18.99
C PHE A 320 -14.68 5.72 19.62
N ARG A 321 -14.48 6.49 20.66
CA ARG A 321 -15.51 7.30 21.31
C ARG A 321 -16.16 8.28 20.34
N ASP A 322 -15.35 8.93 19.51
CA ASP A 322 -15.78 9.76 18.38
C ASP A 322 -15.23 9.18 17.05
N GLY A 323 -15.93 8.18 16.52
CA GLY A 323 -15.54 7.52 15.28
C GLY A 323 -15.57 8.47 14.07
N ARG A 324 -16.46 9.50 14.08
CA ARG A 324 -16.55 10.45 12.97
C ARG A 324 -15.31 11.35 12.91
N MET A 325 -14.89 11.87 14.06
CA MET A 325 -13.68 12.70 14.15
C MET A 325 -12.44 11.93 13.68
N VAL A 326 -12.29 10.67 14.12
CA VAL A 326 -11.18 9.80 13.68
C VAL A 326 -11.24 9.53 12.18
N HIS A 327 -12.42 9.23 11.64
CA HIS A 327 -12.61 9.00 10.20
C HIS A 327 -12.21 10.23 9.39
N ASP A 328 -12.73 11.40 9.75
CA ASP A 328 -12.49 12.64 9.00
C ASP A 328 -11.03 13.09 9.10
N PHE A 329 -10.39 12.88 10.26
CA PHE A 329 -8.96 13.13 10.45
C PHE A 329 -8.09 12.21 9.56
N LEU A 330 -8.37 10.90 9.54
CA LEU A 330 -7.66 9.94 8.71
C LEU A 330 -7.84 10.25 7.23
N TYR A 331 -9.09 10.48 6.82
CA TYR A 331 -9.42 10.82 5.44
C TYR A 331 -8.68 12.07 4.98
N SER A 332 -8.82 13.19 5.71
CA SER A 332 -8.21 14.46 5.34
C SER A 332 -6.69 14.38 5.31
N SER A 333 -6.07 13.71 6.30
CA SER A 333 -4.63 13.55 6.38
C SER A 333 -4.06 12.78 5.19
N LEU A 334 -4.67 11.63 4.86
CA LEU A 334 -4.27 10.80 3.72
C LEU A 334 -4.57 11.47 2.39
N HIS A 335 -5.73 12.10 2.25
CA HIS A 335 -6.11 12.86 1.06
C HIS A 335 -5.11 13.97 0.75
N HIS A 336 -4.73 14.77 1.75
CA HIS A 336 -3.70 15.80 1.58
C HIS A 336 -2.33 15.23 1.22
N CYS A 337 -1.91 14.13 1.83
CA CYS A 337 -0.64 13.46 1.50
C CYS A 337 -0.62 12.99 0.04
N LEU A 338 -1.73 12.42 -0.45
CA LEU A 338 -1.86 11.96 -1.83
C LEU A 338 -2.04 13.13 -2.82
N ALA A 339 -2.72 14.21 -2.43
CA ALA A 339 -2.90 15.41 -3.24
C ALA A 339 -1.63 16.24 -3.41
N ALA A 340 -0.72 16.21 -2.42
CA ALA A 340 0.59 16.87 -2.50
C ALA A 340 1.55 16.22 -3.53
N SER A 341 1.13 15.17 -4.23
CA SER A 341 1.83 14.57 -5.37
C SER A 341 1.77 15.45 -6.63
N LYS A 342 1.93 16.78 -6.47
CA LYS A 342 2.13 17.66 -7.63
C LYS A 342 3.58 17.54 -8.11
N PRO A 343 3.87 17.74 -9.40
CA PRO A 343 5.21 17.95 -9.87
C PRO A 343 5.70 19.34 -9.38
N SER A 344 5.84 19.50 -8.09
CA SER A 344 6.42 20.67 -7.44
C SER A 344 7.71 20.23 -6.77
N GLU A 345 8.70 21.09 -6.82
CA GLU A 345 10.03 20.98 -6.24
C GLU A 345 10.08 20.03 -5.05
N GLU A 346 10.81 18.92 -5.21
CA GLU A 346 11.29 18.20 -4.03
C GLU A 346 12.02 19.23 -3.16
N GLU A 347 11.48 19.49 -1.98
CA GLU A 347 12.23 20.18 -0.93
C GLU A 347 13.57 19.45 -0.83
N GLN A 348 14.60 20.10 -1.35
CA GLN A 348 15.97 19.73 -1.10
C GLN A 348 16.20 19.85 0.40
N SER A 349 15.96 18.79 1.15
CA SER A 349 16.66 18.58 2.40
C SER A 349 18.11 18.33 2.04
N SER A 350 18.85 19.42 1.88
CA SER A 350 20.29 19.42 1.87
C SER A 350 20.75 18.71 3.14
N PRO A 351 21.64 17.73 3.07
CA PRO A 351 22.33 17.28 4.27
C PRO A 351 23.11 18.49 4.78
N GLU A 352 22.74 19.00 5.95
CA GLU A 352 23.54 19.97 6.66
C GLU A 352 24.96 19.45 6.75
N ASP A 353 25.87 20.23 6.19
CA ASP A 353 27.31 20.11 6.29
C ASP A 353 27.71 20.18 7.76
N HIS A 354 27.80 19.02 8.41
CA HIS A 354 28.47 18.95 9.70
C HIS A 354 29.98 18.97 9.44
N PRO A 355 30.72 19.96 9.98
CA PRO A 355 32.16 20.02 9.84
C PRO A 355 32.78 18.79 10.51
N VAL A 356 33.48 18.00 9.71
CA VAL A 356 34.31 16.89 10.19
C VAL A 356 35.44 17.47 11.04
N PRO A 357 35.65 17.05 12.29
CA PRO A 357 36.82 17.45 13.03
C PRO A 357 38.05 16.78 12.45
N VAL A 358 39.00 17.59 12.03
CA VAL A 358 40.35 17.19 11.64
C VAL A 358 41.08 16.67 12.88
N GLY A 359 41.37 15.39 12.94
CA GLY A 359 42.27 14.79 13.90
C GLY A 359 43.53 14.26 13.21
N PRO A 360 44.68 14.14 13.90
CA PRO A 360 46.00 14.25 13.32
C PRO A 360 46.52 12.99 12.59
N GLU A 361 47.43 13.27 11.67
CA GLU A 361 48.24 12.34 10.88
C GLU A 361 48.77 11.14 11.64
N ALA A 362 48.65 9.95 11.05
CA ALA A 362 49.54 8.84 11.33
C ALA A 362 49.74 7.93 10.10
N ALA A 363 50.97 7.96 9.63
CA ALA A 363 51.76 6.87 9.08
C ALA A 363 51.28 6.11 7.84
N THR A 364 51.97 6.41 6.74
CA THR A 364 52.21 5.58 5.55
C THR A 364 52.42 4.11 5.82
N THR A 365 51.61 3.25 5.19
CA THR A 365 51.93 1.86 4.90
C THR A 365 51.67 1.57 3.45
N GLU A 366 52.71 1.08 2.76
CA GLU A 366 52.74 0.74 1.34
C GLU A 366 51.71 -0.31 0.96
N GLU A 367 50.92 -0.01 -0.08
CA GLU A 367 50.03 -0.92 -0.77
C GLU A 367 50.77 -1.78 -1.79
N PRO A 368 50.57 -3.09 -1.88
CA PRO A 368 51.16 -3.90 -2.93
C PRO A 368 50.45 -3.70 -4.27
N PRO A 369 51.16 -3.81 -5.43
CA PRO A 369 50.62 -3.44 -6.73
C PRO A 369 49.55 -4.43 -7.21
N ALA A 370 48.42 -3.87 -7.71
CA ALA A 370 47.33 -4.59 -8.33
C ALA A 370 47.77 -5.31 -9.63
N PRO A 371 47.27 -6.51 -9.93
CA PRO A 371 47.57 -7.24 -11.14
C PRO A 371 46.93 -6.57 -12.36
N ARG A 372 47.79 -6.23 -13.36
CA ARG A 372 47.36 -5.78 -14.68
C ARG A 372 46.75 -6.94 -15.46
N TRP A 373 45.44 -6.87 -15.74
CA TRP A 373 44.79 -7.73 -16.71
C TRP A 373 45.08 -7.24 -18.13
N GLN A 374 45.81 -8.05 -18.92
CA GLN A 374 45.99 -7.85 -20.36
C GLN A 374 44.71 -8.25 -21.09
N GLN A 375 44.12 -7.33 -21.83
CA GLN A 375 43.02 -7.63 -22.76
C GLN A 375 43.58 -8.45 -23.93
N GLN A 376 43.21 -9.72 -24.02
CA GLN A 376 43.33 -10.51 -25.24
C GLN A 376 42.14 -10.15 -26.14
N GLY A 377 42.48 -9.66 -27.36
CA GLY A 377 41.48 -9.39 -28.39
C GLY A 377 40.77 -10.67 -28.83
N ILE A 378 39.46 -10.65 -28.82
CA ILE A 378 38.62 -11.72 -29.37
C ILE A 378 38.48 -11.47 -30.87
N PRO A 379 38.78 -12.44 -31.76
CA PRO A 379 38.54 -12.30 -33.19
C PRO A 379 37.06 -12.28 -33.51
N LEU A 380 36.61 -11.24 -34.21
CA LEU A 380 35.28 -11.15 -34.81
C LEU A 380 35.15 -12.16 -35.93
N SER A 381 34.44 -13.26 -35.74
CA SER A 381 33.91 -14.08 -36.80
C SER A 381 32.53 -13.55 -37.21
N GLU A 382 32.38 -13.20 -38.47
CA GLU A 382 31.11 -12.91 -39.13
C GLU A 382 30.21 -14.12 -39.05
N GLY A 383 28.97 -13.95 -38.59
CA GLY A 383 27.95 -14.97 -38.73
C GLY A 383 26.82 -14.91 -37.72
N SER A 384 25.66 -14.48 -38.24
CA SER A 384 24.30 -14.66 -37.76
C SER A 384 23.77 -13.75 -36.67
N ASP A 385 22.99 -12.78 -37.15
CA ASP A 385 21.92 -12.05 -36.45
C ASP A 385 21.04 -12.95 -35.63
N ARG A 386 21.12 -12.82 -34.30
CA ARG A 386 20.01 -13.10 -33.36
C ARG A 386 20.25 -12.36 -32.04
N HIS A 387 19.86 -11.09 -31.99
CA HIS A 387 19.76 -10.37 -30.71
C HIS A 387 18.42 -10.71 -30.03
N PRO A 388 18.42 -11.21 -28.76
CA PRO A 388 17.18 -11.51 -28.02
C PRO A 388 16.31 -10.28 -27.76
N GLY A 389 16.82 -9.06 -27.94
CA GLY A 389 16.09 -7.80 -27.84
C GLY A 389 15.16 -7.51 -29.02
N ALA A 390 15.57 -7.85 -30.23
CA ALA A 390 14.79 -7.60 -31.44
C ALA A 390 13.53 -8.47 -31.52
N GLU A 391 13.58 -9.69 -31.00
CA GLU A 391 12.44 -10.61 -30.97
C GLU A 391 11.38 -10.20 -29.92
N ARG A 392 11.82 -9.61 -28.81
CA ARG A 392 10.92 -9.07 -27.77
C ARG A 392 10.21 -7.80 -28.26
N VAL A 393 10.91 -6.93 -28.98
CA VAL A 393 10.33 -5.72 -29.60
C VAL A 393 9.36 -6.14 -30.72
N ARG A 394 9.70 -7.13 -31.54
CA ARG A 394 8.80 -7.62 -32.60
C ARG A 394 7.54 -8.27 -32.06
N ARG A 395 7.62 -9.07 -30.98
CA ARG A 395 6.46 -9.62 -30.28
C ARG A 395 5.58 -8.55 -29.63
N PHE A 396 6.21 -7.52 -29.06
CA PHE A 396 5.48 -6.38 -28.51
C PHE A 396 4.75 -5.60 -29.60
N MET A 397 5.41 -5.35 -30.74
CA MET A 397 4.80 -4.68 -31.90
C MET A 397 3.70 -5.52 -32.56
N GLN A 398 3.84 -6.84 -32.63
CA GLN A 398 2.78 -7.74 -33.12
C GLN A 398 1.58 -7.80 -32.18
N GLY A 399 1.79 -7.78 -30.86
CA GLY A 399 0.72 -7.66 -29.88
C GLY A 399 0.00 -6.31 -29.93
N TYR A 400 0.72 -5.24 -30.23
CA TYR A 400 0.17 -3.90 -30.39
C TYR A 400 -0.65 -3.76 -31.68
N GLN A 401 -0.19 -4.34 -32.81
CA GLN A 401 -0.94 -4.39 -34.07
C GLN A 401 -2.19 -5.25 -34.00
N ALA A 402 -2.18 -6.33 -33.20
CA ALA A 402 -3.38 -7.17 -33.00
C ALA A 402 -4.48 -6.46 -32.17
N LEU A 403 -4.12 -5.44 -31.41
CA LEU A 403 -5.06 -4.62 -30.62
C LEU A 403 -5.61 -3.40 -31.37
N HIS A 404 -5.03 -3.08 -32.57
CA HIS A 404 -5.42 -1.95 -33.41
C HIS A 404 -5.44 -2.41 -34.87
N PRO A 405 -6.57 -2.97 -35.38
CA PRO A 405 -6.68 -3.35 -36.78
C PRO A 405 -6.64 -2.13 -37.69
N ASP A 406 -5.81 -2.24 -38.71
CA ASP A 406 -5.42 -1.20 -39.66
C ASP A 406 -6.60 -0.53 -40.39
N HIS A 407 -6.57 0.81 -40.47
CA HIS A 407 -7.19 1.52 -41.57
C HIS A 407 -6.17 1.60 -42.72
N GLU A 408 -6.55 1.08 -43.88
CA GLU A 408 -5.79 1.10 -45.12
C GLU A 408 -5.35 2.53 -45.49
N GLU A 409 -4.04 2.77 -45.47
CA GLU A 409 -3.41 3.92 -46.09
C GLU A 409 -3.40 3.73 -47.61
N THR A 410 -4.21 4.53 -48.32
CA THR A 410 -4.14 4.66 -49.76
C THR A 410 -2.84 5.36 -50.13
N LEU A 411 -1.86 4.60 -50.61
CA LEU A 411 -0.60 5.10 -51.16
C LEU A 411 -0.87 5.88 -52.46
N LEU A 412 -0.85 7.20 -52.37
CA LEU A 412 -0.74 8.07 -53.52
C LEU A 412 0.72 8.10 -53.96
N THR A 413 1.03 7.43 -55.07
CA THR A 413 2.30 7.51 -55.77
C THR A 413 2.50 8.89 -56.35
N PRO A 414 3.69 9.57 -56.15
CA PRO A 414 3.96 10.84 -56.82
C PRO A 414 4.33 10.61 -58.28
N GLN A 415 3.65 11.30 -59.21
CA GLN A 415 4.05 11.40 -60.62
C GLN A 415 5.28 12.32 -60.78
N PRO A 416 6.17 12.04 -61.72
CA PRO A 416 7.33 12.91 -61.97
C PRO A 416 6.96 14.12 -62.85
N SER A 417 7.31 15.31 -62.37
CA SER A 417 7.19 16.57 -63.14
C SER A 417 8.45 16.81 -64.01
N PRO A 418 8.34 17.47 -65.18
CA PRO A 418 9.42 17.63 -66.15
C PRO A 418 10.46 18.71 -65.75
N PRO A 419 11.67 18.67 -66.34
CA PRO A 419 12.77 19.53 -65.92
C PRO A 419 12.68 20.93 -66.55
N GLY A 420 12.79 21.96 -65.71
CA GLY A 420 12.84 23.34 -66.18
C GLY A 420 13.28 24.35 -65.15
N GLN A 421 14.51 24.84 -65.35
CA GLN A 421 15.06 26.13 -64.88
C GLN A 421 15.45 26.27 -63.39
N ARG A 422 16.74 26.23 -63.17
CA ARG A 422 17.44 26.76 -61.98
C ARG A 422 17.40 28.31 -62.02
N PRO A 423 17.11 28.95 -60.91
CA PRO A 423 17.67 30.25 -60.56
C PRO A 423 18.77 30.09 -59.49
N ALA A 424 19.65 31.06 -59.55
CA ALA A 424 20.94 31.14 -58.88
C ALA A 424 20.90 31.08 -57.36
N ALA A 425 22.01 30.55 -56.82
CA ALA A 425 22.33 30.49 -55.41
C ALA A 425 22.28 31.88 -54.74
N ASN A 426 21.41 32.02 -53.73
CA ASN A 426 21.59 32.99 -52.67
C ASN A 426 22.05 32.21 -51.44
N GLU A 427 23.28 32.50 -51.03
CA GLU A 427 23.80 32.08 -49.75
C GLU A 427 22.94 32.68 -48.62
N VAL A 428 22.09 31.85 -48.02
CA VAL A 428 21.42 32.21 -46.77
C VAL A 428 22.39 31.83 -45.66
N HIS A 429 22.98 32.83 -45.05
CA HIS A 429 23.61 32.69 -43.74
C HIS A 429 22.56 32.14 -42.75
N GLU A 430 22.73 30.90 -42.34
CA GLU A 430 22.09 30.40 -41.14
C GLU A 430 22.63 31.17 -39.93
N ALA A 431 21.87 32.17 -39.51
CA ALA A 431 22.02 32.73 -38.16
C ALA A 431 21.63 31.64 -37.16
N PRO A 432 22.46 31.34 -36.14
CA PRO A 432 22.01 30.43 -35.07
C PRO A 432 20.76 31.00 -34.46
N LEU A 433 19.70 30.21 -34.43
CA LEU A 433 18.49 30.48 -33.63
C LEU A 433 18.94 30.67 -32.18
N ALA A 434 19.15 31.91 -31.77
CA ALA A 434 19.32 32.28 -30.40
C ALA A 434 18.01 31.92 -29.70
N MET A 435 18.04 30.84 -28.94
CA MET A 435 16.99 30.58 -27.95
C MET A 435 16.94 31.79 -27.03
N PRO A 436 15.73 32.31 -26.70
CA PRO A 436 15.63 33.37 -25.73
C PRO A 436 16.26 32.89 -24.44
N ALA A 437 17.27 33.58 -23.96
CA ALA A 437 17.86 33.37 -22.65
C ALA A 437 16.75 33.69 -21.60
N HIS A 438 16.04 32.66 -21.19
CA HIS A 438 15.19 32.76 -20.02
C HIS A 438 16.09 32.70 -18.79
N ASP A 439 15.92 33.66 -17.89
CA ASP A 439 16.55 33.70 -16.58
C ASP A 439 16.50 32.32 -15.92
N ALA A 440 17.65 31.77 -15.61
CA ALA A 440 17.84 30.41 -15.09
C ALA A 440 17.32 30.22 -13.62
N THR A 441 16.50 31.15 -13.11
CA THR A 441 16.04 31.15 -11.70
C THR A 441 14.63 30.61 -11.48
N ALA A 442 13.90 30.16 -12.51
CA ALA A 442 12.57 29.56 -12.32
C ALA A 442 12.13 28.68 -13.50
N ALA A 443 12.90 27.64 -13.83
CA ALA A 443 12.37 26.62 -14.76
C ALA A 443 11.16 25.92 -14.11
N PRO A 444 10.01 25.84 -14.80
CA PRO A 444 8.83 25.19 -14.23
C PRO A 444 9.10 23.69 -13.95
N PRO A 445 8.41 23.09 -12.97
CA PRO A 445 8.66 21.70 -12.53
C PRO A 445 8.67 20.66 -13.64
N LEU A 446 7.71 20.71 -14.58
CA LEU A 446 7.66 19.83 -15.76
C LEU A 446 8.50 20.35 -16.93
N GLY A 447 9.14 21.52 -16.78
CA GLY A 447 9.99 22.12 -17.79
C GLY A 447 9.26 22.65 -19.02
N PHE A 448 9.93 22.67 -20.16
CA PHE A 448 9.43 23.14 -21.44
C PHE A 448 9.37 21.99 -22.45
N ALA A 449 8.29 21.96 -23.22
CA ALA A 449 8.08 20.96 -24.26
C ALA A 449 9.15 21.07 -25.35
N LEU A 450 9.74 19.94 -25.72
CA LEU A 450 10.68 19.79 -26.83
C LEU A 450 9.97 19.30 -28.10
N GLY A 451 8.93 18.49 -27.95
CA GLY A 451 8.17 17.94 -29.04
C GLY A 451 7.22 16.83 -28.62
N GLN A 452 6.47 16.31 -29.60
CA GLN A 452 5.50 15.25 -29.42
C GLN A 452 5.99 13.97 -30.09
N LEU A 453 5.90 12.84 -29.37
CA LEU A 453 6.24 11.52 -29.87
C LEU A 453 4.97 10.75 -30.24
N HIS A 454 4.84 10.43 -31.53
CA HIS A 454 3.72 9.66 -32.10
C HIS A 454 2.31 10.16 -31.76
N GLY A 455 2.15 11.46 -31.46
CA GLY A 455 0.85 11.99 -31.08
C GLY A 455 0.32 11.50 -29.73
N VAL A 456 1.14 10.82 -28.93
CA VAL A 456 0.75 10.22 -27.65
C VAL A 456 1.49 10.85 -26.48
N TYR A 457 2.80 11.03 -26.61
CA TYR A 457 3.64 11.52 -25.51
C TYR A 457 4.20 12.91 -25.83
N ILE A 458 4.28 13.76 -24.81
CA ILE A 458 5.04 15.01 -24.84
C ILE A 458 6.41 14.74 -24.21
N LEU A 459 7.47 15.13 -24.96
CA LEU A 459 8.84 15.19 -24.45
C LEU A 459 9.06 16.60 -23.95
N ALA A 460 9.50 16.76 -22.71
CA ALA A 460 9.84 18.04 -22.12
C ALA A 460 11.19 17.95 -21.38
N GLN A 461 11.83 19.08 -21.18
CA GLN A 461 13.10 19.20 -20.48
C GLN A 461 12.95 20.15 -19.30
N ASN A 462 13.37 19.69 -18.11
CA ASN A 462 13.48 20.52 -16.92
C ASN A 462 14.96 20.57 -16.44
N ALA A 463 15.20 21.21 -15.29
CA ALA A 463 16.54 21.35 -14.71
C ALA A 463 17.19 19.98 -14.34
N GLN A 464 16.41 18.92 -14.16
CA GLN A 464 16.87 17.61 -13.70
C GLN A 464 17.07 16.60 -14.85
N GLY A 465 16.49 16.85 -16.04
CA GLY A 465 16.64 15.97 -17.20
C GLY A 465 15.42 15.95 -18.12
N LEU A 466 15.10 14.76 -18.65
CA LEU A 466 14.01 14.53 -19.59
C LEU A 466 12.72 14.17 -18.83
N VAL A 467 11.64 14.85 -19.16
CA VAL A 467 10.27 14.55 -18.72
C VAL A 467 9.47 13.98 -19.88
N LEU A 468 8.81 12.86 -19.65
CA LEU A 468 7.90 12.21 -20.62
C LEU A 468 6.49 12.26 -20.05
N VAL A 469 5.55 12.85 -20.78
CA VAL A 469 4.16 13.01 -20.35
C VAL A 469 3.23 12.27 -21.31
N ASP A 470 2.33 11.43 -20.78
CA ASP A 470 1.18 10.90 -21.51
C ASP A 470 0.12 11.99 -21.62
N MET A 471 -0.01 12.60 -22.80
CA MET A 471 -0.88 13.76 -22.99
C MET A 471 -2.36 13.42 -22.84
N HIS A 472 -2.77 12.19 -23.18
CA HIS A 472 -4.16 11.75 -23.04
C HIS A 472 -4.52 11.59 -21.57
N ALA A 473 -3.72 10.83 -20.83
CA ALA A 473 -3.90 10.60 -19.41
C ALA A 473 -3.84 11.91 -18.60
N ALA A 474 -2.95 12.83 -18.96
CA ALA A 474 -2.82 14.14 -18.34
C ALA A 474 -4.07 15.00 -18.58
N HIS A 475 -4.53 15.08 -19.82
CA HIS A 475 -5.72 15.89 -20.17
C HIS A 475 -7.00 15.33 -19.51
N GLU A 476 -7.16 14.01 -19.50
CA GLU A 476 -8.25 13.30 -18.82
C GLU A 476 -8.33 13.70 -17.34
N ARG A 477 -7.19 13.70 -16.65
CA ARG A 477 -7.10 14.11 -15.23
C ARG A 477 -7.44 15.58 -15.04
N ILE A 478 -6.94 16.45 -15.88
CA ILE A 478 -7.24 17.89 -15.80
C ILE A 478 -8.74 18.16 -15.96
N VAL A 479 -9.40 17.52 -16.95
CA VAL A 479 -10.82 17.66 -17.18
C VAL A 479 -11.64 17.14 -15.99
N TYR A 480 -11.27 15.98 -15.46
CA TYR A 480 -11.91 15.39 -14.26
C TYR A 480 -11.85 16.34 -13.06
N GLU A 481 -10.65 16.82 -12.69
CA GLU A 481 -10.50 17.70 -11.53
C GLU A 481 -11.21 19.06 -11.74
N ARG A 482 -11.23 19.59 -12.95
CA ARG A 482 -11.99 20.81 -13.28
C ARG A 482 -13.50 20.60 -13.11
N MET A 483 -14.07 19.51 -13.63
CA MET A 483 -15.50 19.19 -13.45
C MET A 483 -15.85 18.96 -11.99
N LYS A 484 -15.00 18.26 -11.24
CA LYS A 484 -15.16 18.01 -9.81
C LYS A 484 -15.18 19.31 -9.01
N ASN A 485 -14.26 20.23 -9.29
CA ASN A 485 -14.17 21.53 -8.64
C ASN A 485 -15.36 22.44 -9.01
N GLN A 486 -15.80 22.44 -10.27
CA GLN A 486 -17.00 23.19 -10.70
C GLN A 486 -18.25 22.66 -9.99
N ARG A 487 -18.40 21.34 -9.87
CA ARG A 487 -19.53 20.74 -9.14
C ARG A 487 -19.55 21.12 -7.65
N ALA A 488 -18.37 21.18 -7.01
CA ALA A 488 -18.26 21.60 -5.62
C ALA A 488 -18.54 23.09 -5.41
N ALA A 489 -18.43 23.90 -6.46
CA ALA A 489 -18.75 25.33 -6.43
C ALA A 489 -20.27 25.57 -6.41
N ALA A 490 -20.70 26.68 -5.82
CA ALA A 490 -22.12 27.04 -5.69
C ALA A 490 -22.89 27.15 -7.01
N LYS A 491 -22.19 27.35 -8.14
CA LYS A 491 -22.79 27.46 -9.48
C LYS A 491 -23.01 26.12 -10.19
N GLY A 492 -22.46 25.02 -9.69
CA GLY A 492 -22.45 23.72 -10.37
C GLY A 492 -21.51 23.68 -11.59
N ILE A 493 -21.66 22.66 -12.43
CA ILE A 493 -20.86 22.48 -13.64
C ILE A 493 -21.32 23.47 -14.71
N ASP A 494 -20.39 24.22 -15.28
CA ASP A 494 -20.67 25.12 -16.42
C ASP A 494 -21.13 24.31 -17.63
N THR A 495 -22.24 24.69 -18.23
CA THR A 495 -22.91 23.94 -19.29
C THR A 495 -23.02 24.72 -20.58
N GLN A 496 -23.07 24.00 -21.70
CA GLN A 496 -23.27 24.54 -23.02
C GLN A 496 -24.48 23.88 -23.70
N PRO A 497 -25.54 24.64 -24.06
CA PRO A 497 -26.63 24.11 -24.84
C PRO A 497 -26.17 23.78 -26.27
N LEU A 498 -26.66 22.67 -26.80
CA LEU A 498 -26.41 22.27 -28.17
C LEU A 498 -27.30 23.10 -29.11
N LEU A 499 -26.71 23.66 -30.16
CA LEU A 499 -27.45 24.44 -31.18
C LEU A 499 -28.55 23.61 -31.83
N VAL A 500 -28.31 22.33 -32.03
CA VAL A 500 -29.28 21.34 -32.50
C VAL A 500 -29.27 20.19 -31.50
N PRO A 501 -30.41 19.86 -30.87
CA PRO A 501 -30.48 18.68 -29.99
C PRO A 501 -30.12 17.41 -30.75
N VAL A 502 -29.29 16.55 -30.12
CA VAL A 502 -28.87 15.30 -30.72
C VAL A 502 -29.85 14.20 -30.33
N SER A 503 -30.45 13.55 -31.34
CA SER A 503 -31.36 12.42 -31.12
C SER A 503 -30.59 11.13 -31.00
N LEU A 504 -30.81 10.41 -29.91
CA LEU A 504 -30.19 9.12 -29.57
C LEU A 504 -31.25 8.03 -29.59
N ALA A 505 -31.05 7.00 -30.40
CA ALA A 505 -31.87 5.78 -30.33
C ALA A 505 -31.45 4.99 -29.05
N ALA A 506 -32.39 4.77 -28.12
CA ALA A 506 -32.18 4.15 -26.85
C ALA A 506 -33.10 2.94 -26.65
N SER A 507 -32.67 1.95 -25.90
CA SER A 507 -33.53 0.87 -25.45
C SER A 507 -34.52 1.37 -24.39
N ARG A 508 -35.63 0.67 -24.20
CA ARG A 508 -36.59 0.99 -23.13
C ARG A 508 -35.98 1.00 -21.73
N SER A 509 -34.96 0.17 -21.50
CA SER A 509 -34.23 0.14 -20.25
C SER A 509 -33.35 1.39 -20.06
N GLU A 510 -32.69 1.89 -21.12
CA GLU A 510 -31.91 3.12 -21.08
C GLU A 510 -32.81 4.33 -20.86
N VAL A 511 -33.99 4.39 -21.51
CA VAL A 511 -34.99 5.44 -21.28
C VAL A 511 -35.48 5.43 -19.84
N ALA A 512 -35.81 4.26 -19.27
CA ALA A 512 -36.21 4.14 -17.88
C ALA A 512 -35.09 4.55 -16.91
N THR A 513 -33.83 4.24 -17.22
CA THR A 513 -32.66 4.69 -16.45
C THR A 513 -32.50 6.20 -16.52
N ALA A 514 -32.63 6.81 -17.70
CA ALA A 514 -32.56 8.26 -17.89
C ALA A 514 -33.66 9.00 -17.09
N GLU A 515 -34.89 8.46 -17.06
CA GLU A 515 -36.00 9.02 -16.27
C GLU A 515 -35.76 8.86 -14.75
N SER A 516 -35.32 7.70 -14.29
CA SER A 516 -35.12 7.43 -12.86
C SER A 516 -33.92 8.19 -12.27
N GLU A 517 -32.90 8.47 -13.07
CA GLU A 517 -31.64 9.12 -12.65
C GLU A 517 -31.52 10.57 -13.18
N ARG A 518 -32.64 11.17 -13.59
CA ARG A 518 -32.67 12.49 -14.21
C ARG A 518 -31.96 13.57 -13.39
N ASP A 519 -32.17 13.57 -12.08
CA ASP A 519 -31.57 14.56 -11.19
C ASP A 519 -30.03 14.36 -11.07
N ALA A 520 -29.55 13.11 -11.05
CA ALA A 520 -28.14 12.81 -11.03
C ALA A 520 -27.44 13.23 -12.34
N ILE A 521 -28.08 12.97 -13.47
CA ILE A 521 -27.59 13.36 -14.80
C ILE A 521 -27.55 14.90 -14.93
N ALA A 522 -28.59 15.60 -14.47
CA ALA A 522 -28.65 17.06 -14.47
C ALA A 522 -27.55 17.69 -13.58
N GLN A 523 -27.25 17.11 -12.42
CA GLN A 523 -26.14 17.56 -11.55
C GLN A 523 -24.76 17.45 -12.23
N LEU A 524 -24.63 16.59 -13.23
CA LEU A 524 -23.41 16.43 -14.03
C LEU A 524 -23.39 17.40 -15.24
N GLY A 525 -24.38 18.28 -15.37
CA GLY A 525 -24.45 19.26 -16.44
C GLY A 525 -24.95 18.71 -17.77
N VAL A 526 -25.57 17.53 -17.79
CA VAL A 526 -26.17 16.91 -18.96
C VAL A 526 -27.69 17.05 -18.89
N GLU A 527 -28.32 17.57 -19.94
CA GLU A 527 -29.77 17.68 -20.05
C GLU A 527 -30.31 16.72 -21.11
N LEU A 528 -31.15 15.77 -20.64
CA LEU A 528 -31.79 14.75 -21.48
C LEU A 528 -33.31 14.92 -21.45
N ASP A 529 -33.94 14.87 -22.63
CA ASP A 529 -35.40 14.77 -22.79
C ASP A 529 -35.78 13.43 -23.38
N VAL A 530 -36.90 12.87 -22.90
CA VAL A 530 -37.51 11.67 -23.49
C VAL A 530 -38.43 12.08 -24.62
N ALA A 531 -38.03 11.81 -25.86
CA ALA A 531 -38.81 12.13 -27.05
C ALA A 531 -39.76 11.00 -27.49
N GLY A 532 -39.56 9.79 -26.95
CA GLY A 532 -40.36 8.62 -27.23
C GLY A 532 -39.93 7.39 -26.45
N PRO A 533 -40.62 6.26 -26.58
CA PRO A 533 -40.34 5.05 -25.78
C PRO A 533 -38.94 4.43 -26.03
N GLU A 534 -38.29 4.82 -27.13
CA GLU A 534 -36.98 4.33 -27.57
C GLU A 534 -36.11 5.48 -28.12
N THR A 535 -36.36 6.73 -27.66
CA THR A 535 -35.65 7.92 -28.17
C THR A 535 -35.39 8.92 -27.05
N LEU A 536 -34.12 9.30 -26.90
CA LEU A 536 -33.65 10.36 -26.02
C LEU A 536 -33.14 11.55 -26.86
N LEU A 537 -33.28 12.76 -26.35
CA LEU A 537 -32.72 13.99 -26.93
C LEU A 537 -31.72 14.59 -25.96
N VAL A 538 -30.48 14.77 -26.40
CA VAL A 538 -29.45 15.51 -25.69
C VAL A 538 -29.55 16.98 -26.01
N ARG A 539 -29.84 17.83 -25.03
CA ARG A 539 -29.99 19.28 -25.20
C ARG A 539 -28.79 20.09 -24.77
N GLN A 540 -28.10 19.61 -23.75
CA GLN A 540 -27.02 20.35 -23.11
C GLN A 540 -25.93 19.40 -22.59
N LEU A 541 -24.68 19.83 -22.65
CA LEU A 541 -23.53 19.16 -22.14
C LEU A 541 -22.67 20.10 -21.28
N PRO A 542 -21.80 19.58 -20.42
CA PRO A 542 -20.75 20.37 -19.77
C PRO A 542 -19.91 21.13 -20.81
N ALA A 543 -19.63 22.41 -20.56
CA ALA A 543 -18.84 23.24 -21.47
C ALA A 543 -17.41 22.65 -21.72
N LEU A 544 -16.83 21.97 -20.75
CA LEU A 544 -15.56 21.28 -20.89
C LEU A 544 -15.62 20.08 -21.86
N LEU A 545 -16.82 19.57 -22.16
CA LEU A 545 -17.09 18.44 -23.06
C LEU A 545 -17.72 18.85 -24.38
N ALA A 546 -17.68 20.13 -24.73
CA ALA A 546 -18.31 20.64 -25.95
C ALA A 546 -17.80 20.00 -27.25
N GLN A 547 -16.63 19.39 -27.24
CA GLN A 547 -16.00 18.67 -28.36
C GLN A 547 -16.25 17.15 -28.32
N ALA A 548 -16.87 16.63 -27.27
CA ALA A 548 -17.17 15.21 -27.12
C ALA A 548 -18.31 14.80 -28.08
N ASP A 549 -18.39 13.50 -28.39
CA ASP A 549 -19.53 12.91 -29.07
C ASP A 549 -20.69 12.75 -28.06
N PRO A 550 -21.81 13.52 -28.24
CA PRO A 550 -22.91 13.49 -27.28
C PRO A 550 -23.58 12.11 -27.15
N GLU A 551 -23.69 11.37 -28.27
CA GLU A 551 -24.31 10.04 -28.30
C GLU A 551 -23.45 9.03 -27.51
N ALA A 552 -22.16 8.95 -27.82
CA ALA A 552 -21.24 8.04 -27.16
C ALA A 552 -21.15 8.32 -25.64
N LEU A 553 -21.05 9.60 -25.25
CA LEU A 553 -21.00 10.04 -23.86
C LEU A 553 -22.26 9.61 -23.07
N VAL A 554 -23.45 9.93 -23.60
CA VAL A 554 -24.72 9.64 -22.91
C VAL A 554 -24.96 8.14 -22.82
N ARG A 555 -24.62 7.36 -23.85
CA ARG A 555 -24.79 5.91 -23.85
C ARG A 555 -23.93 5.25 -22.76
N GLU A 556 -22.67 5.64 -22.65
CA GLU A 556 -21.77 5.10 -21.63
C GLU A 556 -22.19 5.50 -20.21
N MET A 557 -22.64 6.76 -20.03
CA MET A 557 -23.21 7.20 -18.74
C MET A 557 -24.45 6.38 -18.33
N LEU A 558 -25.36 6.10 -19.26
CA LEU A 558 -26.56 5.31 -18.97
C LEU A 558 -26.22 3.83 -18.67
N GLU A 559 -25.25 3.26 -19.39
CA GLU A 559 -24.77 1.91 -19.14
C GLU A 559 -24.15 1.80 -17.73
N GLU A 560 -23.36 2.79 -17.33
CA GLU A 560 -22.74 2.84 -16.01
C GLU A 560 -23.79 3.02 -14.89
N LEU A 561 -24.76 3.91 -15.07
CA LEU A 561 -25.88 4.10 -14.15
C LEU A 561 -26.72 2.82 -13.98
N ALA A 562 -26.93 2.07 -15.06
CA ALA A 562 -27.63 0.78 -15.00
C ALA A 562 -26.87 -0.30 -14.23
N ARG A 563 -25.53 -0.30 -14.29
CA ARG A 563 -24.68 -1.26 -13.56
C ARG A 563 -24.66 -1.06 -12.05
N PHE A 564 -24.81 0.19 -11.56
CA PHE A 564 -24.59 0.51 -10.15
C PHE A 564 -25.70 0.06 -9.20
N GLY A 565 -26.90 -0.22 -9.64
CA GLY A 565 -28.01 -0.59 -8.78
C GLY A 565 -28.21 0.38 -7.59
N ARG A 566 -29.27 0.22 -6.79
CA ARG A 566 -29.66 1.14 -5.69
C ARG A 566 -28.75 1.13 -4.44
N THR A 567 -27.63 0.42 -4.44
CA THR A 567 -26.83 0.13 -3.24
C THR A 567 -25.57 0.96 -3.05
N HIS A 568 -25.13 1.75 -4.03
CA HIS A 568 -23.93 2.60 -3.89
C HIS A 568 -24.27 4.01 -3.39
N GLN A 569 -23.37 4.58 -2.56
CA GLN A 569 -23.47 5.96 -2.12
C GLN A 569 -23.46 6.89 -3.34
N VAL A 570 -24.38 7.86 -3.37
CA VAL A 570 -24.58 8.80 -4.50
C VAL A 570 -23.27 9.46 -4.96
N GLU A 571 -22.43 9.88 -4.02
CA GLU A 571 -21.12 10.48 -4.30
C GLU A 571 -20.19 9.54 -5.08
N ALA A 572 -20.23 8.23 -4.80
CA ALA A 572 -19.42 7.23 -5.50
C ALA A 572 -19.76 7.14 -6.98
N ARG A 573 -21.05 7.10 -7.26
CA ARG A 573 -21.59 7.03 -8.62
C ARG A 573 -21.23 8.27 -9.43
N ILE A 574 -21.30 9.44 -8.79
CA ILE A 574 -20.98 10.71 -9.44
C ILE A 574 -19.49 10.79 -9.82
N HIS A 575 -18.59 10.32 -8.96
CA HIS A 575 -17.15 10.33 -9.27
C HIS A 575 -16.79 9.38 -10.42
N GLU A 576 -17.42 8.22 -10.50
CA GLU A 576 -17.23 7.30 -11.63
C GLU A 576 -17.77 7.89 -12.92
N LEU A 577 -18.96 8.48 -12.88
CA LEU A 577 -19.53 9.19 -14.05
C LEU A 577 -18.66 10.38 -14.50
N LEU A 578 -18.12 11.16 -13.57
CA LEU A 578 -17.17 12.24 -13.90
C LEU A 578 -15.89 11.70 -14.56
N SER A 579 -15.42 10.52 -14.14
CA SER A 579 -14.25 9.87 -14.75
C SER A 579 -14.56 9.43 -16.19
N THR A 580 -15.70 8.78 -16.41
CA THR A 580 -16.18 8.38 -17.74
C THR A 580 -16.36 9.60 -18.65
N MET A 581 -16.97 10.67 -18.15
CA MET A 581 -17.15 11.92 -18.89
C MET A 581 -15.81 12.57 -19.26
N ALA A 582 -14.81 12.55 -18.36
CA ALA A 582 -13.48 13.11 -18.63
C ALA A 582 -12.75 12.35 -19.75
N CYS A 583 -12.93 11.03 -19.85
CA CYS A 583 -12.39 10.23 -20.95
C CYS A 583 -12.94 10.69 -22.31
N HIS A 584 -14.23 11.02 -22.39
CA HIS A 584 -14.83 11.54 -23.62
C HIS A 584 -14.39 12.97 -23.98
N GLY A 585 -14.04 13.78 -23.00
CA GLY A 585 -13.54 15.15 -23.18
C GLY A 585 -12.05 15.26 -23.48
N SER A 586 -11.31 14.15 -23.36
CA SER A 586 -9.85 14.18 -23.51
C SER A 586 -9.41 14.41 -24.97
N VAL A 587 -8.22 14.98 -25.13
CA VAL A 587 -7.61 15.15 -26.47
C VAL A 587 -7.47 13.77 -27.10
N ARG A 588 -8.09 13.57 -28.27
CA ARG A 588 -7.99 12.29 -28.99
C ARG A 588 -6.54 11.92 -29.21
N ALA A 589 -6.18 10.68 -28.93
CA ALA A 589 -4.87 10.13 -29.29
C ALA A 589 -4.60 10.42 -30.77
N ASN A 590 -3.33 10.82 -31.10
CA ASN A 590 -2.86 11.23 -32.44
C ASN A 590 -3.16 12.67 -32.87
N ARG A 591 -3.76 13.54 -32.04
CA ARG A 591 -3.78 14.97 -32.35
C ARG A 591 -2.37 15.55 -32.25
N ARG A 592 -1.91 16.23 -33.28
CA ARG A 592 -0.66 17.01 -33.23
C ARG A 592 -0.91 18.32 -32.48
N LEU A 593 -0.18 18.49 -31.38
CA LEU A 593 -0.19 19.71 -30.59
C LEU A 593 0.95 20.64 -31.06
N THR A 594 0.72 21.92 -31.02
CA THR A 594 1.79 22.93 -31.16
C THR A 594 2.62 22.96 -29.85
N LEU A 595 3.83 23.56 -29.91
CA LEU A 595 4.66 23.75 -28.72
C LEU A 595 3.96 24.55 -27.63
N ASP A 596 3.17 25.57 -28.04
CA ASP A 596 2.40 26.38 -27.09
C ASP A 596 1.28 25.58 -26.41
N GLU A 597 0.56 24.73 -27.17
CA GLU A 597 -0.47 23.84 -26.61
C GLU A 597 0.15 22.80 -25.65
N MET A 598 1.33 22.23 -26.00
CA MET A 598 2.03 21.32 -25.13
C MET A 598 2.49 22.01 -23.84
N ASN A 599 3.07 23.21 -23.93
CA ASN A 599 3.45 23.99 -22.76
C ASN A 599 2.25 24.40 -21.91
N ALA A 600 1.12 24.76 -22.52
CA ALA A 600 -0.12 25.04 -21.81
C ALA A 600 -0.60 23.82 -21.01
N LEU A 601 -0.56 22.61 -21.62
CA LEU A 601 -0.91 21.37 -20.92
C LEU A 601 0.01 21.09 -19.74
N LEU A 602 1.34 21.28 -19.89
CA LEU A 602 2.30 21.13 -18.79
C LEU A 602 2.00 22.09 -17.63
N ARG A 603 1.68 23.36 -17.93
CA ARG A 603 1.28 24.35 -16.91
C ARG A 603 -0.05 24.01 -16.23
N ASP A 604 -0.99 23.47 -16.98
CA ASP A 604 -2.26 23.00 -16.42
C ASP A 604 -2.06 21.81 -15.48
N MET A 605 -1.19 20.86 -15.85
CA MET A 605 -0.81 19.75 -14.96
C MET A 605 -0.21 20.23 -13.64
N GLU A 606 0.70 21.21 -13.67
CA GLU A 606 1.35 21.77 -12.48
C GLU A 606 0.35 22.45 -11.52
N ARG A 607 -0.76 22.97 -12.05
CA ARG A 607 -1.83 23.59 -11.26
C ARG A 607 -2.89 22.62 -10.78
N THR A 608 -3.00 21.47 -11.44
CA THR A 608 -4.05 20.48 -11.18
C THR A 608 -3.65 19.54 -10.06
N GLU A 609 -4.53 19.31 -9.11
CA GLU A 609 -4.31 18.33 -8.07
C GLU A 609 -4.18 16.93 -8.66
N ARG A 610 -3.23 16.13 -8.13
CA ARG A 610 -3.01 14.73 -8.52
C ARG A 610 -2.76 14.54 -10.01
N SER A 611 -2.18 15.52 -10.67
CA SER A 611 -1.88 15.47 -12.09
C SER A 611 -0.80 14.46 -12.46
N ASP A 612 -0.10 13.91 -11.47
CA ASP A 612 0.86 12.81 -11.60
C ASP A 612 0.22 11.46 -11.96
N GLN A 613 -1.12 11.36 -11.87
CA GLN A 613 -1.86 10.13 -12.11
C GLN A 613 -3.15 10.39 -12.89
N CYS A 614 -3.49 9.49 -13.82
CA CYS A 614 -4.78 9.50 -14.50
C CYS A 614 -5.91 9.03 -13.57
N ASN A 615 -7.16 9.12 -14.02
CA ASN A 615 -8.35 8.66 -13.28
C ASN A 615 -8.32 7.16 -12.95
N HIS A 616 -7.50 6.39 -13.65
CA HIS A 616 -7.30 4.96 -13.49
C HIS A 616 -6.05 4.62 -12.64
N GLY A 617 -5.38 5.62 -12.04
CA GLY A 617 -4.20 5.43 -11.18
C GLY A 617 -2.90 5.11 -11.93
N ARG A 618 -2.82 5.34 -13.23
CA ARG A 618 -1.58 5.20 -14.01
C ARG A 618 -0.80 6.50 -13.95
N PRO A 619 0.55 6.46 -13.92
CA PRO A 619 1.35 7.68 -14.03
C PRO A 619 1.01 8.44 -15.31
N THR A 620 0.81 9.74 -15.20
CA THR A 620 0.61 10.63 -16.35
C THR A 620 1.93 11.14 -16.90
N TRP A 621 2.99 11.12 -16.10
CA TRP A 621 4.34 11.53 -16.51
C TRP A 621 5.40 10.72 -15.78
N THR A 622 6.61 10.73 -16.32
CA THR A 622 7.81 10.15 -15.71
C THR A 622 9.04 11.00 -16.06
N GLN A 623 10.05 10.93 -15.20
CA GLN A 623 11.28 11.70 -15.37
C GLN A 623 12.50 10.79 -15.45
N MET A 624 13.40 11.11 -16.37
CA MET A 624 14.72 10.49 -16.50
C MET A 624 15.80 11.53 -16.20
N SER A 625 16.51 11.35 -15.09
CA SER A 625 17.62 12.25 -14.75
C SER A 625 18.77 12.16 -15.76
N MET A 626 19.58 13.21 -15.90
CA MET A 626 20.78 13.21 -16.74
C MET A 626 21.69 12.02 -16.41
N LYS A 627 21.86 11.69 -15.13
CA LYS A 627 22.62 10.53 -14.69
C LYS A 627 22.04 9.19 -15.18
N ALA A 628 20.72 9.08 -15.26
CA ALA A 628 20.06 7.89 -15.81
C ALA A 628 20.26 7.80 -17.33
N LEU A 629 20.19 8.94 -18.03
CA LEU A 629 20.48 9.03 -19.45
C LEU A 629 21.96 8.70 -19.76
N ASP A 630 22.90 9.25 -19.00
CA ASP A 630 24.33 8.95 -19.18
C ASP A 630 24.64 7.45 -19.00
N ARG A 631 23.98 6.78 -18.05
CA ARG A 631 24.11 5.33 -17.88
C ARG A 631 23.65 4.53 -19.10
N LEU A 632 22.59 4.97 -19.80
CA LEU A 632 22.13 4.31 -21.03
C LEU A 632 23.19 4.34 -22.12
N PHE A 633 24.04 5.38 -22.14
CA PHE A 633 25.11 5.55 -23.11
C PHE A 633 26.50 5.19 -22.57
N LEU A 634 26.54 4.54 -21.38
CA LEU A 634 27.80 4.13 -20.71
C LEU A 634 28.78 5.31 -20.49
N ARG A 635 28.26 6.54 -20.36
CA ARG A 635 29.05 7.71 -20.01
C ARG A 635 29.31 7.77 -18.51
N GLY A 636 30.57 7.98 -18.13
CA GLY A 636 30.95 8.12 -16.70
C GLY A 636 31.19 6.79 -15.96
N GLN A 637 31.56 5.71 -16.69
CA GLN A 637 32.19 4.51 -16.11
C GLN A 637 33.69 4.59 -16.22
#